data_f70d2df1ad007664fd32ee3509485749
#
_entry.id   f70d2df1ad007664fd32ee3509485749
#
_cell.length_a   1.000
_cell.length_b   1.000
_cell.length_c   1.000
_cell.angle_alpha   90.00
_cell.angle_beta   90.00
_cell.angle_gamma   90.00
#
_symmetry.space_group_name_H-M   'P 1'
#
loop_
_entity.id
_entity.type
_entity.pdbx_description
1 polymer ?
#
loop_
_entity_poly.entity_id
_entity_poly.type
_entity_poly.pdbx_seq_one_letter_code
_entity_poly.pdbx_strand_id
1 'polypeptide(L)'
;MKQFKNILFSPFLLICVSTIQSANAQTKTIALYKGIVIKHSVTIKKQLYHFEGTDSLSVAPIIIEGDHITVDFNGAVIEGSRDIENPDRFKGTGVIIKGGRHITIKNLTVKGFKVGLMARGIKRLNISGSDFSYNYKQHLNSTRDREDLADWQSYHHNENDEWLRYGAGIYLRNCDSADMHSNTITNGQCGLMMTNCNNGLVYDNNFSFNSGLGIGMYRSSRNVILYNNIDWNVRGYSDGVYYRGQDSAGILVFEQCNNNTIARNSVTHSGDGFFLWAGQTTMDTGDGGCNDNLLYANDFSYAPTNGIELTFSRNKIIGNKVYDCWHGIWGGFSYSTLIANNDFSGNMSTIAIEHGMNDTIVQNKFHGDKVAIEIWSNPKMAKSYGYVQKRDTRSMNYFISDNTFTDVKKVLNINHTDEIKITNNKLSGSIVPQKFDSTITHLTLAENNEQVIPARKDYDPKIAGIISSVPRALPNGIPKGRKYIMMNEWGPYNFSYPIAWWQKTDSAGKIYLDMMGPAGKWKIVKMKGASNPSTQNGEFPAKLSIQKDTTGLTDIDVEMEYTGAAVISPFGVKYKAGTPYLFHYREFNVPTQWQMQWFTFDDTNEPLKHEAEFKKLIAGTPVKTSTGKLLADVFGKNFGKNIARQKIATVSTSEINVPAATYRLGISASELVKLYVDGKLVIENWDPAKLKNDEDNHKDAIIKLSGRHTIRVEQAQYGDYGMLNFRLEKM
;
A
#
# COMPACT_ATOMS: atom_id res chain seq x y z
N MET A 1 0.12 -17.00 -95.79
CA MET A 1 -0.60 -15.92 -96.48
C MET A 1 -1.24 -15.02 -95.42
N LYS A 2 -1.00 -13.73 -95.51
CA LYS A 2 -1.51 -12.59 -94.78
C LYS A 2 -1.10 -12.36 -93.31
N GLN A 3 -0.17 -11.43 -93.24
CA GLN A 3 0.21 -10.62 -92.07
C GLN A 3 -0.95 -9.77 -91.59
N PHE A 4 -1.09 -9.57 -90.27
CA PHE A 4 -1.70 -8.37 -89.75
C PHE A 4 -0.80 -7.77 -88.65
N LYS A 5 -0.44 -6.51 -88.87
CA LYS A 5 0.36 -5.62 -88.04
C LYS A 5 -0.43 -5.26 -86.76
N ASN A 6 0.18 -5.44 -85.58
CA ASN A 6 -0.29 -4.87 -84.35
C ASN A 6 0.33 -3.49 -84.14
N ILE A 7 -0.49 -2.50 -83.97
CA ILE A 7 -0.17 -1.13 -83.58
C ILE A 7 -0.19 -1.08 -82.07
N LEU A 8 0.96 -0.77 -81.44
CA LEU A 8 1.11 -0.52 -80.01
C LEU A 8 0.55 0.90 -79.72
N PHE A 9 -0.52 0.97 -78.91
CA PHE A 9 -0.89 2.17 -78.14
C PHE A 9 -0.30 2.07 -76.72
N SER A 10 0.59 3.01 -76.42
CA SER A 10 1.13 3.21 -75.09
C SER A 10 0.29 4.22 -74.34
N PRO A 11 -0.35 3.93 -73.18
CA PRO A 11 -0.95 4.97 -72.39
C PRO A 11 0.11 5.57 -71.49
N PHE A 12 0.44 6.81 -71.63
CA PHE A 12 1.15 7.66 -70.68
C PHE A 12 0.32 7.78 -69.41
N LEU A 13 0.71 7.07 -68.36
CA LEU A 13 0.15 7.22 -67.03
C LEU A 13 0.84 8.41 -66.34
N LEU A 14 0.15 9.55 -66.28
CA LEU A 14 0.58 10.73 -65.57
C LEU A 14 0.41 10.45 -64.03
N ILE A 15 1.48 10.04 -63.37
CA ILE A 15 1.49 9.92 -61.90
C ILE A 15 1.62 11.34 -61.33
N CYS A 16 0.50 11.93 -60.92
CA CYS A 16 0.50 13.07 -60.01
C CYS A 16 1.00 12.61 -58.64
N VAL A 17 2.27 12.76 -58.36
CA VAL A 17 2.79 12.68 -57.02
C VAL A 17 2.35 13.94 -56.27
N SER A 18 1.21 13.84 -55.60
CA SER A 18 0.85 14.82 -54.59
C SER A 18 1.77 14.62 -53.41
N THR A 19 2.82 15.41 -53.32
CA THR A 19 3.59 15.59 -52.10
C THR A 19 2.66 16.15 -51.03
N ILE A 20 2.11 15.28 -50.18
CA ILE A 20 1.51 15.72 -48.94
C ILE A 20 2.68 16.24 -48.08
N GLN A 21 3.00 17.51 -48.20
CA GLN A 21 3.75 18.23 -47.21
C GLN A 21 2.87 18.22 -45.97
N SER A 22 3.17 17.29 -45.02
CA SER A 22 2.74 17.43 -43.63
C SER A 22 3.33 18.73 -43.12
N ALA A 23 2.56 19.81 -43.19
CA ALA A 23 2.88 21.03 -42.49
C ALA A 23 3.03 20.66 -41.01
N ASN A 24 4.26 20.54 -40.54
CA ASN A 24 4.57 20.56 -39.10
C ASN A 24 4.08 21.92 -38.59
N ALA A 25 2.80 21.99 -38.21
CA ALA A 25 2.26 23.12 -37.51
C ALA A 25 3.09 23.23 -36.21
N GLN A 26 3.97 24.23 -36.14
CA GLN A 26 4.81 24.50 -34.98
C GLN A 26 3.87 24.73 -33.82
N THR A 27 3.84 23.74 -32.86
CA THR A 27 2.93 23.77 -31.73
C THR A 27 3.19 25.04 -30.92
N LYS A 28 2.17 25.86 -30.68
CA LYS A 28 2.27 27.12 -29.95
C LYS A 28 2.83 26.88 -28.54
N THR A 29 3.87 27.60 -28.16
CA THR A 29 4.38 27.59 -26.79
C THR A 29 3.63 28.62 -25.95
N ILE A 30 3.08 28.19 -24.80
CA ILE A 30 2.33 29.04 -23.87
C ILE A 30 2.88 28.94 -22.46
N ALA A 31 2.71 30.00 -21.66
CA ALA A 31 2.93 29.97 -20.22
C ALA A 31 1.62 29.58 -19.51
N LEU A 32 1.75 28.88 -18.37
CA LEU A 32 0.60 28.54 -17.54
C LEU A 32 0.23 29.69 -16.61
N TYR A 33 -1.05 29.80 -16.31
CA TYR A 33 -1.62 30.65 -15.27
C TYR A 33 -2.74 29.91 -14.55
N LYS A 34 -3.06 30.30 -13.34
CA LYS A 34 -4.10 29.63 -12.52
C LYS A 34 -5.47 29.76 -13.19
N GLY A 35 -6.14 28.65 -13.37
CA GLY A 35 -7.45 28.56 -14.00
C GLY A 35 -7.42 28.42 -15.55
N ILE A 36 -6.24 28.18 -16.12
CA ILE A 36 -6.13 27.95 -17.57
C ILE A 36 -6.93 26.70 -18.00
N VAL A 37 -7.65 26.84 -19.13
CA VAL A 37 -8.30 25.72 -19.81
C VAL A 37 -7.62 25.50 -21.16
N ILE A 38 -6.99 24.35 -21.34
CA ILE A 38 -6.27 23.98 -22.56
C ILE A 38 -7.18 23.13 -23.43
N LYS A 39 -7.51 23.63 -24.63
CA LYS A 39 -8.44 22.99 -25.60
C LYS A 39 -7.78 22.57 -26.89
N HIS A 40 -6.49 22.88 -27.07
CA HIS A 40 -5.77 22.60 -28.32
C HIS A 40 -4.36 22.08 -27.97
N SER A 41 -3.72 21.43 -28.94
CA SER A 41 -2.34 20.99 -28.80
C SER A 41 -1.42 22.18 -28.58
N VAL A 42 -0.59 22.09 -27.51
CA VAL A 42 0.34 23.15 -27.10
C VAL A 42 1.60 22.56 -26.50
N THR A 43 2.67 23.34 -26.55
CA THR A 43 3.87 23.14 -25.74
C THR A 43 3.87 24.15 -24.59
N ILE A 44 4.18 23.69 -23.38
CA ILE A 44 4.24 24.56 -22.19
C ILE A 44 5.65 25.11 -22.04
N LYS A 45 5.74 26.39 -21.69
CA LYS A 45 7.04 27.03 -21.38
C LYS A 45 7.67 26.33 -20.16
N LYS A 46 8.89 25.82 -20.32
CA LYS A 46 9.63 25.14 -19.26
C LYS A 46 9.99 26.12 -18.15
N GLN A 47 9.34 26.01 -17.01
CA GLN A 47 9.65 26.74 -15.76
C GLN A 47 8.94 26.11 -14.58
N LEU A 48 9.23 26.57 -13.37
CA LEU A 48 8.47 26.25 -12.17
C LEU A 48 7.22 27.15 -12.09
N TYR A 49 6.06 26.54 -11.96
CA TYR A 49 4.78 27.19 -11.70
C TYR A 49 4.28 26.82 -10.33
N HIS A 50 3.98 27.81 -9.51
CA HIS A 50 3.45 27.57 -8.18
C HIS A 50 1.96 27.95 -8.17
N PHE A 51 1.10 26.95 -7.81
CA PHE A 51 -0.34 27.10 -7.74
C PHE A 51 -0.88 26.40 -6.50
N GLU A 52 -1.17 27.15 -5.44
CA GLU A 52 -1.76 26.57 -4.23
C GLU A 52 -3.02 25.77 -4.55
N GLY A 53 -3.12 24.55 -3.99
CA GLY A 53 -4.29 23.69 -4.07
C GLY A 53 -5.46 24.28 -3.28
N THR A 54 -6.68 23.91 -3.68
CA THR A 54 -7.93 24.28 -2.99
C THR A 54 -8.44 23.12 -2.15
N ASP A 55 -9.40 23.35 -1.24
CA ASP A 55 -10.02 22.26 -0.47
C ASP A 55 -10.83 21.29 -1.34
N SER A 56 -11.29 21.75 -2.51
CA SER A 56 -12.04 20.94 -3.46
C SER A 56 -11.13 20.20 -4.43
N LEU A 57 -11.26 18.88 -4.51
CA LEU A 57 -10.56 18.04 -5.50
C LEU A 57 -11.11 18.20 -6.93
N SER A 58 -12.30 18.78 -7.10
CA SER A 58 -12.90 19.03 -8.41
C SER A 58 -12.43 20.33 -9.07
N VAL A 59 -11.56 21.10 -8.39
CA VAL A 59 -10.99 22.36 -8.88
C VAL A 59 -9.47 22.20 -9.02
N ALA A 60 -8.93 22.53 -10.19
CA ALA A 60 -7.49 22.51 -10.46
C ALA A 60 -7.02 23.81 -11.11
N PRO A 61 -5.75 24.21 -10.93
CA PRO A 61 -5.18 25.35 -11.62
C PRO A 61 -5.07 25.14 -13.13
N ILE A 62 -5.04 23.89 -13.59
CA ILE A 62 -4.92 23.53 -15.01
C ILE A 62 -6.02 22.53 -15.34
N ILE A 63 -6.82 22.87 -16.34
CA ILE A 63 -7.86 22.01 -16.91
C ILE A 63 -7.52 21.73 -18.35
N ILE A 64 -7.63 20.47 -18.77
CA ILE A 64 -7.45 20.03 -20.16
C ILE A 64 -8.75 19.38 -20.61
N GLU A 65 -9.28 19.84 -21.74
CA GLU A 65 -10.52 19.32 -22.32
C GLU A 65 -10.50 19.40 -23.85
N GLY A 66 -11.04 18.41 -24.53
CA GLY A 66 -11.13 18.34 -25.98
C GLY A 66 -10.76 16.99 -26.55
N ASP A 67 -10.71 16.91 -27.86
CA ASP A 67 -10.40 15.69 -28.62
C ASP A 67 -9.10 15.86 -29.41
N HIS A 68 -8.30 14.79 -29.53
CA HIS A 68 -7.08 14.73 -30.33
C HIS A 68 -6.05 15.82 -30.00
N ILE A 69 -5.83 16.08 -28.72
CA ILE A 69 -4.89 17.11 -28.25
C ILE A 69 -3.65 16.49 -27.60
N THR A 70 -2.53 17.14 -27.86
CA THR A 70 -1.25 16.84 -27.21
C THR A 70 -0.81 18.05 -26.41
N VAL A 71 -0.64 17.88 -25.10
CA VAL A 71 -0.04 18.87 -24.22
C VAL A 71 1.36 18.39 -23.82
N ASP A 72 2.37 18.99 -24.42
CA ASP A 72 3.76 18.75 -24.06
C ASP A 72 4.20 19.77 -23.02
N PHE A 73 4.36 19.32 -21.79
CA PHE A 73 4.80 20.18 -20.68
C PHE A 73 6.29 20.54 -20.76
N ASN A 74 7.05 19.90 -21.67
CA ASN A 74 8.45 20.26 -21.95
C ASN A 74 9.34 20.32 -20.68
N GLY A 75 9.04 19.52 -19.66
CA GLY A 75 9.71 19.51 -18.36
C GLY A 75 9.32 20.68 -17.44
N ALA A 76 8.16 21.29 -17.65
CA ALA A 76 7.58 22.24 -16.69
C ALA A 76 7.23 21.53 -15.37
N VAL A 77 7.43 22.24 -14.25
CA VAL A 77 7.13 21.77 -12.90
C VAL A 77 5.94 22.56 -12.36
N ILE A 78 4.90 21.84 -11.90
CA ILE A 78 3.75 22.41 -11.23
C ILE A 78 3.82 22.01 -9.76
N GLU A 79 3.98 23.00 -8.90
CA GLU A 79 4.11 22.86 -7.47
C GLU A 79 2.88 23.42 -6.76
N GLY A 80 2.30 22.63 -5.87
CA GLY A 80 1.17 23.01 -5.02
C GLY A 80 1.65 23.68 -3.73
N SER A 81 1.57 22.98 -2.62
CA SER A 81 2.00 23.49 -1.32
C SER A 81 3.50 23.76 -1.26
N ARG A 82 3.88 24.87 -0.60
CA ARG A 82 5.27 25.16 -0.19
C ARG A 82 5.65 24.55 1.15
N ASP A 83 4.67 24.14 1.94
CA ASP A 83 4.86 23.43 3.21
C ASP A 83 5.14 21.94 2.94
N ILE A 84 6.29 21.67 2.31
CA ILE A 84 6.66 20.34 1.83
C ILE A 84 6.90 19.32 2.95
N GLU A 85 7.18 19.77 4.18
CA GLU A 85 7.47 18.93 5.33
C GLU A 85 6.19 18.38 6.00
N ASN A 86 5.02 18.89 5.62
CA ASN A 86 3.71 18.46 6.08
C ASN A 86 2.83 17.95 4.92
N PRO A 87 3.19 16.84 4.25
CA PRO A 87 2.49 16.34 3.07
C PRO A 87 1.05 15.88 3.35
N ASP A 88 0.67 15.62 4.60
CA ASP A 88 -0.70 15.34 5.04
C ASP A 88 -1.64 16.56 4.93
N ARG A 89 -1.08 17.76 4.76
CA ARG A 89 -1.82 19.02 4.57
C ARG A 89 -1.97 19.42 3.11
N PHE A 90 -1.42 18.66 2.18
CA PHE A 90 -1.57 18.98 0.75
C PHE A 90 -3.02 18.86 0.31
N LYS A 91 -3.46 19.83 -0.48
CA LYS A 91 -4.87 19.99 -0.89
C LYS A 91 -5.01 20.01 -2.41
N GLY A 92 -6.23 19.82 -2.87
CA GLY A 92 -6.64 20.03 -4.25
C GLY A 92 -6.01 19.07 -5.26
N THR A 93 -6.26 19.37 -6.51
CA THR A 93 -5.76 18.61 -7.67
C THR A 93 -4.88 19.51 -8.54
N GLY A 94 -3.72 19.02 -8.95
CA GLY A 94 -2.78 19.79 -9.79
C GLY A 94 -3.26 19.98 -11.23
N VAL A 95 -3.70 18.90 -11.87
CA VAL A 95 -4.21 18.91 -13.25
C VAL A 95 -5.50 18.08 -13.33
N ILE A 96 -6.53 18.61 -13.95
CA ILE A 96 -7.77 17.89 -14.27
C ILE A 96 -7.92 17.74 -15.78
N ILE A 97 -8.21 16.50 -16.23
CA ILE A 97 -8.59 16.20 -17.63
C ILE A 97 -10.06 15.81 -17.63
N LYS A 98 -10.88 16.53 -18.42
CA LYS A 98 -12.34 16.34 -18.45
C LYS A 98 -12.83 15.92 -19.82
N GLY A 99 -13.41 14.71 -19.90
CA GLY A 99 -14.04 14.22 -21.13
C GLY A 99 -13.09 14.18 -22.33
N GLY A 100 -13.57 13.66 -23.44
CA GLY A 100 -12.81 13.64 -24.69
C GLY A 100 -12.11 12.32 -24.99
N ARG A 101 -11.32 12.34 -26.06
CA ARG A 101 -10.61 11.16 -26.56
C ARG A 101 -9.28 11.53 -27.20
N HIS A 102 -8.32 10.59 -27.20
CA HIS A 102 -6.99 10.78 -27.78
C HIS A 102 -6.26 12.02 -27.21
N ILE A 103 -6.21 12.09 -25.88
CA ILE A 103 -5.49 13.14 -25.17
C ILE A 103 -4.12 12.60 -24.78
N THR A 104 -3.06 13.33 -25.13
CA THR A 104 -1.68 13.02 -24.78
C THR A 104 -1.11 14.06 -23.83
N ILE A 105 -0.60 13.61 -22.69
CA ILE A 105 0.12 14.40 -21.69
C ILE A 105 1.54 13.85 -21.62
N LYS A 106 2.55 14.72 -21.74
CA LYS A 106 3.93 14.28 -21.65
C LYS A 106 4.86 15.31 -21.01
N ASN A 107 5.96 14.81 -20.43
CA ASN A 107 7.05 15.62 -19.86
C ASN A 107 6.56 16.59 -18.76
N LEU A 108 5.60 16.17 -17.94
CA LEU A 108 4.98 16.95 -16.86
C LEU A 108 5.56 16.54 -15.50
N THR A 109 5.87 17.49 -14.62
CA THR A 109 6.10 17.23 -13.20
C THR A 109 5.02 17.91 -12.36
N VAL A 110 4.35 17.16 -11.47
CA VAL A 110 3.34 17.68 -10.53
C VAL A 110 3.63 17.17 -9.13
N LYS A 111 3.77 18.05 -8.17
CA LYS A 111 4.02 17.72 -6.75
C LYS A 111 3.33 18.68 -5.80
N GLY A 112 3.15 18.26 -4.53
CA GLY A 112 2.60 19.12 -3.48
C GLY A 112 1.07 19.29 -3.54
N PHE A 113 0.34 18.39 -4.18
CA PHE A 113 -1.13 18.35 -4.23
C PHE A 113 -1.67 17.09 -3.53
N LYS A 114 -2.95 17.09 -3.17
CA LYS A 114 -3.61 15.86 -2.70
C LYS A 114 -3.76 14.85 -3.85
N VAL A 115 -4.08 15.33 -5.05
CA VAL A 115 -4.07 14.52 -6.27
C VAL A 115 -3.23 15.23 -7.33
N GLY A 116 -2.20 14.57 -7.82
CA GLY A 116 -1.33 15.16 -8.87
C GLY A 116 -2.09 15.40 -10.16
N LEU A 117 -2.68 14.34 -10.72
CA LEU A 117 -3.51 14.39 -11.94
C LEU A 117 -4.80 13.60 -11.74
N MET A 118 -5.93 14.17 -12.13
CA MET A 118 -7.23 13.51 -12.16
C MET A 118 -7.80 13.51 -13.59
N ALA A 119 -8.16 12.34 -14.11
CA ALA A 119 -8.82 12.23 -15.42
C ALA A 119 -10.15 11.48 -15.30
N ARG A 120 -11.18 11.99 -15.96
CA ARG A 120 -12.53 11.44 -15.93
C ARG A 120 -13.16 11.35 -17.31
N GLY A 121 -13.62 10.14 -17.68
CA GLY A 121 -14.37 9.92 -18.92
C GLY A 121 -13.55 10.09 -20.20
N ILE A 122 -12.26 9.72 -20.18
CA ILE A 122 -11.37 9.87 -21.33
C ILE A 122 -11.19 8.53 -22.04
N LYS A 123 -11.37 8.50 -23.34
CA LYS A 123 -10.99 7.34 -24.16
C LYS A 123 -9.62 7.56 -24.80
N ARG A 124 -8.72 6.57 -24.65
CA ARG A 124 -7.35 6.63 -25.17
C ARG A 124 -6.57 7.84 -24.63
N LEU A 125 -6.49 7.92 -23.31
CA LEU A 125 -5.59 8.85 -22.63
C LEU A 125 -4.17 8.30 -22.68
N ASN A 126 -3.20 9.10 -23.17
CA ASN A 126 -1.79 8.76 -23.08
C ASN A 126 -1.08 9.68 -22.07
N ILE A 127 -0.33 9.09 -21.11
CA ILE A 127 0.50 9.82 -20.15
C ILE A 127 1.91 9.23 -20.17
N SER A 128 2.91 10.05 -20.55
CA SER A 128 4.27 9.53 -20.69
C SER A 128 5.36 10.51 -20.27
N GLY A 129 6.50 9.96 -19.80
CA GLY A 129 7.69 10.72 -19.46
C GLY A 129 7.46 11.76 -18.36
N SER A 130 6.54 11.51 -17.44
CA SER A 130 6.05 12.47 -16.46
C SER A 130 6.36 12.02 -15.03
N ASP A 131 6.43 12.97 -14.09
CA ASP A 131 6.72 12.74 -12.67
C ASP A 131 5.59 13.29 -11.79
N PHE A 132 4.93 12.40 -11.05
CA PHE A 132 3.86 12.74 -10.09
C PHE A 132 4.25 12.35 -8.67
N SER A 133 5.53 12.36 -8.36
CA SER A 133 6.07 12.01 -7.05
C SER A 133 5.88 13.14 -6.03
N TYR A 134 6.02 12.81 -4.74
CA TYR A 134 5.93 13.77 -3.62
C TYR A 134 4.62 14.55 -3.59
N ASN A 135 3.53 13.91 -3.91
CA ASN A 135 2.18 14.37 -3.62
C ASN A 135 1.75 13.92 -2.21
N TYR A 136 0.50 14.11 -1.86
CA TYR A 136 -0.06 13.82 -0.54
C TYR A 136 0.36 12.46 0.01
N LYS A 137 0.62 12.43 1.32
CA LYS A 137 0.68 11.22 2.15
C LYS A 137 0.29 11.54 3.58
N GLN A 138 -0.41 10.63 4.21
CA GLN A 138 -0.84 10.74 5.60
C GLN A 138 0.34 10.52 6.54
N HIS A 139 0.36 11.29 7.62
CA HIS A 139 1.19 11.01 8.76
C HIS A 139 0.73 9.71 9.44
N LEU A 140 1.66 8.79 9.70
CA LEU A 140 1.36 7.55 10.40
C LEU A 140 1.17 7.79 11.90
N ASN A 141 0.12 7.21 12.46
CA ASN A 141 -0.18 7.25 13.90
C ASN A 141 0.49 6.09 14.65
N SER A 142 0.85 5.04 13.96
CA SER A 142 1.62 3.92 14.49
C SER A 142 3.01 4.38 14.93
N THR A 143 3.48 3.82 16.04
CA THR A 143 4.80 4.09 16.59
C THR A 143 5.58 2.79 16.71
N ARG A 144 6.87 2.91 17.05
CA ARG A 144 7.72 1.74 17.34
C ARG A 144 7.15 0.83 18.43
N ASP A 145 6.42 1.39 19.40
CA ASP A 145 5.90 0.64 20.55
C ASP A 145 4.53 0.01 20.30
N ARG A 146 3.79 0.50 19.29
CA ARG A 146 2.44 0.00 18.95
C ARG A 146 2.01 0.36 17.55
N GLU A 147 1.16 -0.48 16.98
CA GLU A 147 0.36 -0.16 15.80
C GLU A 147 -0.87 0.67 16.17
N ASP A 148 -1.29 1.56 15.27
CA ASP A 148 -2.56 2.27 15.35
C ASP A 148 -3.46 1.84 14.18
N LEU A 149 -4.64 1.31 14.51
CA LEU A 149 -5.58 0.82 13.50
C LEU A 149 -6.18 1.93 12.63
N ALA A 150 -6.09 3.21 13.05
CA ALA A 150 -6.48 4.33 12.19
C ALA A 150 -5.57 4.53 10.98
N ASP A 151 -4.40 3.88 10.96
CA ASP A 151 -3.52 3.87 9.79
C ASP A 151 -3.99 2.90 8.69
N TRP A 152 -4.95 2.01 8.99
CA TRP A 152 -5.51 1.10 8.01
C TRP A 152 -6.20 1.86 6.88
N GLN A 153 -6.03 1.36 5.68
CA GLN A 153 -6.67 1.90 4.49
C GLN A 153 -7.80 0.98 4.07
N SER A 154 -9.04 1.45 4.15
CA SER A 154 -10.20 0.71 3.68
C SER A 154 -10.46 1.04 2.21
N TYR A 155 -10.29 0.05 1.34
CA TYR A 155 -10.52 0.17 -0.10
C TYR A 155 -11.80 -0.54 -0.56
N HIS A 156 -12.69 -0.91 0.37
CA HIS A 156 -13.84 -1.76 0.10
C HIS A 156 -14.84 -1.16 -0.89
N HIS A 157 -14.92 0.16 -0.97
CA HIS A 157 -15.83 0.89 -1.84
C HIS A 157 -15.14 2.04 -2.57
N ASN A 158 -15.49 2.26 -3.85
CA ASN A 158 -15.07 3.43 -4.60
C ASN A 158 -16.12 3.88 -5.64
N GLU A 159 -17.40 3.66 -5.36
CA GLU A 159 -18.52 4.09 -6.20
C GLU A 159 -18.61 5.61 -6.30
N ASN A 160 -18.31 6.33 -5.20
CA ASN A 160 -18.41 7.78 -5.07
C ASN A 160 -17.04 8.43 -4.87
N ASP A 161 -15.96 7.80 -5.37
CA ASP A 161 -14.58 8.28 -5.23
C ASP A 161 -14.04 8.27 -3.78
N GLU A 162 -14.47 7.35 -2.95
CA GLU A 162 -14.06 7.20 -1.55
C GLU A 162 -12.53 7.09 -1.42
N TRP A 163 -11.86 6.48 -2.39
CA TRP A 163 -10.40 6.34 -2.40
C TRP A 163 -9.63 7.65 -2.50
N LEU A 164 -10.27 8.73 -2.99
CA LEU A 164 -9.63 10.05 -3.09
C LEU A 164 -9.25 10.63 -1.71
N ARG A 165 -9.83 10.12 -0.63
CA ARG A 165 -9.40 10.49 0.73
C ARG A 165 -7.93 10.20 0.99
N TYR A 166 -7.40 9.15 0.36
CA TYR A 166 -6.00 8.74 0.48
C TYR A 166 -5.04 9.52 -0.44
N GLY A 167 -5.55 10.38 -1.31
CA GLY A 167 -4.74 11.06 -2.34
C GLY A 167 -4.20 10.09 -3.39
N ALA A 168 -3.65 10.64 -4.46
CA ALA A 168 -3.02 9.85 -5.53
C ALA A 168 -2.02 10.70 -6.33
N GLY A 169 -0.97 10.07 -6.86
CA GLY A 169 -0.21 10.69 -7.93
C GLY A 169 -1.08 10.89 -9.18
N ILE A 170 -1.77 9.82 -9.60
CA ILE A 170 -2.73 9.84 -10.72
C ILE A 170 -4.01 9.10 -10.32
N TYR A 171 -5.17 9.72 -10.55
CA TYR A 171 -6.49 9.12 -10.40
C TYR A 171 -7.25 9.10 -11.73
N LEU A 172 -7.59 7.91 -12.22
CA LEU A 172 -8.35 7.69 -13.45
C LEU A 172 -9.74 7.13 -13.12
N ARG A 173 -10.79 7.72 -13.70
CA ARG A 173 -12.15 7.19 -13.59
C ARG A 173 -12.85 7.18 -14.94
N ASN A 174 -13.40 6.03 -15.34
CA ASN A 174 -14.03 5.82 -16.64
C ASN A 174 -13.09 6.18 -17.81
N CYS A 175 -11.81 5.79 -17.71
CA CYS A 175 -10.77 6.07 -18.70
C CYS A 175 -10.39 4.77 -19.42
N ASP A 176 -11.11 4.45 -20.51
CA ASP A 176 -10.86 3.23 -21.27
C ASP A 176 -9.70 3.40 -22.25
N SER A 177 -8.93 2.31 -22.42
CA SER A 177 -7.75 2.25 -23.29
C SER A 177 -6.71 3.33 -22.95
N ALA A 178 -6.51 3.60 -21.65
CA ALA A 178 -5.43 4.47 -21.21
C ALA A 178 -4.07 3.81 -21.48
N ASP A 179 -3.11 4.58 -21.97
CA ASP A 179 -1.72 4.17 -22.22
C ASP A 179 -0.80 5.00 -21.33
N MET A 180 -0.13 4.34 -20.37
CA MET A 180 0.71 4.99 -19.39
C MET A 180 2.08 4.36 -19.36
N HIS A 181 3.11 5.12 -19.73
CA HIS A 181 4.47 4.58 -19.78
C HIS A 181 5.56 5.60 -19.45
N SER A 182 6.69 5.09 -18.95
CA SER A 182 7.89 5.90 -18.65
C SER A 182 7.62 7.02 -17.64
N ASN A 183 6.67 6.80 -16.72
CA ASN A 183 6.33 7.78 -15.68
C ASN A 183 6.96 7.37 -14.34
N THR A 184 7.16 8.36 -13.46
CA THR A 184 7.62 8.17 -12.08
C THR A 184 6.55 8.69 -11.13
N ILE A 185 6.04 7.84 -10.24
CA ILE A 185 5.01 8.18 -9.26
C ILE A 185 5.41 7.55 -7.93
N THR A 186 6.25 8.23 -7.17
CA THR A 186 6.87 7.70 -5.97
C THR A 186 6.74 8.65 -4.77
N ASN A 187 6.98 8.12 -3.56
CA ASN A 187 7.03 8.91 -2.33
C ASN A 187 5.74 9.72 -2.04
N GLY A 188 4.61 9.24 -2.53
CA GLY A 188 3.28 9.70 -2.16
C GLY A 188 2.57 8.68 -1.25
N GLN A 189 1.25 8.77 -1.16
CA GLN A 189 0.44 7.73 -0.51
C GLN A 189 0.06 6.64 -1.50
N CYS A 190 -0.60 6.99 -2.60
CA CYS A 190 -0.97 6.07 -3.66
C CYS A 190 -0.41 6.55 -5.01
N GLY A 191 0.15 5.64 -5.78
CA GLY A 191 0.72 5.94 -7.08
C GLY A 191 -0.35 6.17 -8.13
N LEU A 192 -0.90 5.10 -8.69
CA LEU A 192 -1.97 5.11 -9.70
C LEU A 192 -3.24 4.47 -9.12
N MET A 193 -4.37 5.16 -9.22
CA MET A 193 -5.69 4.61 -8.92
C MET A 193 -6.58 4.61 -10.16
N MET A 194 -7.21 3.46 -10.45
CA MET A 194 -8.05 3.23 -11.63
C MET A 194 -9.43 2.73 -11.19
N THR A 195 -10.48 3.48 -11.54
CA THR A 195 -11.88 3.10 -11.28
C THR A 195 -12.67 3.02 -12.57
N ASN A 196 -13.29 1.88 -12.85
CA ASN A 196 -14.00 1.60 -14.10
C ASN A 196 -13.15 1.91 -15.35
N CYS A 197 -11.87 1.53 -15.34
CA CYS A 197 -10.94 1.75 -16.46
C CYS A 197 -10.61 0.41 -17.11
N ASN A 198 -10.93 0.28 -18.39
CA ASN A 198 -10.80 -1.00 -19.08
C ASN A 198 -9.86 -0.90 -20.28
N ASN A 199 -9.27 -2.05 -20.67
CA ASN A 199 -8.43 -2.19 -21.86
C ASN A 199 -7.21 -1.24 -21.87
N GLY A 200 -6.73 -0.85 -20.68
CA GLY A 200 -5.57 0.02 -20.51
C GLY A 200 -4.24 -0.73 -20.63
N LEU A 201 -3.18 0.03 -20.91
CA LEU A 201 -1.80 -0.45 -20.97
C LEU A 201 -0.93 0.41 -20.03
N VAL A 202 -0.31 -0.22 -19.03
CA VAL A 202 0.53 0.44 -18.02
C VAL A 202 1.89 -0.24 -18.02
N TYR A 203 2.93 0.41 -18.54
CA TYR A 203 4.24 -0.23 -18.69
C TYR A 203 5.42 0.73 -18.51
N ASP A 204 6.58 0.17 -18.16
CA ASP A 204 7.82 0.93 -17.97
C ASP A 204 7.71 2.11 -16.99
N ASN A 205 6.80 2.03 -16.00
CA ASN A 205 6.67 3.05 -14.97
C ASN A 205 7.37 2.65 -13.66
N ASN A 206 7.61 3.65 -12.82
CA ASN A 206 8.06 3.46 -11.45
C ASN A 206 6.99 3.97 -10.47
N PHE A 207 6.36 3.04 -9.74
CA PHE A 207 5.35 3.28 -8.72
C PHE A 207 5.85 2.90 -7.32
N SER A 208 7.15 2.96 -7.06
CA SER A 208 7.76 2.46 -5.82
C SER A 208 7.71 3.48 -4.69
N PHE A 209 7.88 3.01 -3.45
CA PHE A 209 8.03 3.84 -2.24
C PHE A 209 6.81 4.71 -1.91
N ASN A 210 5.60 4.26 -2.19
CA ASN A 210 4.39 4.94 -1.73
C ASN A 210 3.94 4.37 -0.38
N SER A 211 3.41 5.23 0.49
CA SER A 211 2.95 4.86 1.83
C SER A 211 1.52 4.26 1.80
N GLY A 212 1.25 3.39 0.86
CA GLY A 212 -0.05 2.74 0.65
C GLY A 212 -0.02 1.86 -0.58
N LEU A 213 -0.47 2.36 -1.72
CA LEU A 213 -0.56 1.59 -2.96
C LEU A 213 0.42 2.04 -4.04
N GLY A 214 1.00 1.07 -4.75
CA GLY A 214 1.63 1.33 -6.05
C GLY A 214 0.56 1.55 -7.11
N ILE A 215 -0.28 0.54 -7.35
CA ILE A 215 -1.42 0.58 -8.28
C ILE A 215 -2.67 0.05 -7.56
N GLY A 216 -3.77 0.79 -7.61
CA GLY A 216 -5.08 0.35 -7.14
C GLY A 216 -6.09 0.28 -8.29
N MET A 217 -6.83 -0.83 -8.39
CA MET A 217 -7.83 -1.09 -9.42
C MET A 217 -9.17 -1.42 -8.78
N TYR A 218 -10.22 -0.70 -9.18
CA TYR A 218 -11.60 -0.92 -8.77
C TYR A 218 -12.49 -1.06 -10.00
N ARG A 219 -13.21 -2.17 -10.14
CA ARG A 219 -14.07 -2.48 -11.32
C ARG A 219 -13.39 -2.21 -12.66
N SER A 220 -12.11 -2.59 -12.77
CA SER A 220 -11.26 -2.29 -13.94
C SER A 220 -10.74 -3.59 -14.56
N SER A 221 -11.10 -3.84 -15.81
CA SER A 221 -10.92 -5.14 -16.45
C SER A 221 -10.16 -5.06 -17.78
N ARG A 222 -9.56 -6.17 -18.22
CA ARG A 222 -8.82 -6.30 -19.47
C ARG A 222 -7.65 -5.33 -19.61
N ASN A 223 -7.05 -4.93 -18.49
CA ASN A 223 -5.85 -4.10 -18.49
C ASN A 223 -4.59 -4.96 -18.54
N VAL A 224 -3.53 -4.38 -19.07
CA VAL A 224 -2.21 -4.99 -19.15
C VAL A 224 -1.23 -4.14 -18.35
N ILE A 225 -0.68 -4.71 -17.27
CA ILE A 225 0.29 -4.06 -16.37
C ILE A 225 1.60 -4.80 -16.54
N LEU A 226 2.62 -4.16 -17.14
CA LEU A 226 3.77 -4.85 -17.70
C LEU A 226 5.07 -4.08 -17.47
N TYR A 227 6.16 -4.77 -17.07
CA TYR A 227 7.49 -4.19 -16.92
C TYR A 227 7.56 -2.93 -16.02
N ASN A 228 6.76 -2.86 -14.94
CA ASN A 228 6.83 -1.75 -14.00
C ASN A 228 7.69 -2.10 -12.78
N ASN A 229 8.28 -1.08 -12.14
CA ASN A 229 8.80 -1.17 -10.79
C ASN A 229 7.71 -0.67 -9.82
N ILE A 230 7.31 -1.53 -8.86
CA ILE A 230 6.20 -1.28 -7.93
C ILE A 230 6.63 -1.74 -6.52
N ASP A 231 7.85 -1.36 -6.14
CA ASP A 231 8.53 -1.88 -4.96
C ASP A 231 8.34 -0.97 -3.74
N TRP A 232 8.40 -1.52 -2.51
CA TRP A 232 8.25 -0.78 -1.26
C TRP A 232 6.97 0.06 -1.17
N ASN A 233 5.84 -0.46 -1.62
CA ASN A 233 4.55 0.16 -1.36
C ASN A 233 3.98 -0.46 -0.08
N VAL A 234 4.26 0.18 1.05
CA VAL A 234 4.03 -0.42 2.36
C VAL A 234 3.59 0.61 3.38
N ARG A 235 2.68 0.17 4.26
CA ARG A 235 2.15 0.93 5.38
C ARG A 235 1.97 -0.03 6.57
N GLY A 236 2.21 0.43 7.78
CA GLY A 236 1.98 -0.36 8.98
C GLY A 236 2.90 -1.53 9.24
N TYR A 237 3.88 -1.79 8.39
CA TYR A 237 4.92 -2.78 8.62
C TYR A 237 6.31 -2.16 8.54
N SER A 238 7.15 -2.51 9.51
CA SER A 238 8.59 -2.23 9.49
C SER A 238 9.28 -3.34 10.27
N ASP A 239 10.31 -3.97 9.71
CA ASP A 239 10.94 -5.13 10.32
C ASP A 239 11.38 -4.85 11.77
N GLY A 240 10.92 -5.69 12.69
CA GLY A 240 11.14 -5.53 14.13
C GLY A 240 10.41 -4.35 14.80
N VAL A 241 9.56 -3.60 14.11
CA VAL A 241 8.86 -2.42 14.63
C VAL A 241 7.35 -2.52 14.47
N TYR A 242 6.83 -2.64 13.26
CA TYR A 242 5.40 -2.81 12.97
C TYR A 242 5.16 -4.17 12.32
N TYR A 243 4.03 -4.81 12.57
CA TYR A 243 3.81 -6.20 12.19
C TYR A 243 2.64 -6.45 11.25
N ARG A 244 1.95 -5.40 10.79
CA ARG A 244 0.77 -5.51 9.91
C ARG A 244 1.00 -4.84 8.56
N GLY A 245 0.29 -5.31 7.53
CA GLY A 245 0.31 -4.70 6.20
C GLY A 245 -0.60 -3.48 6.06
N GLN A 246 -1.65 -3.38 6.88
CA GLN A 246 -2.65 -2.28 6.89
C GLN A 246 -3.23 -2.01 5.50
N ASP A 247 -3.55 -3.07 4.76
CA ASP A 247 -4.08 -3.09 3.39
C ASP A 247 -3.24 -2.32 2.35
N SER A 248 -1.95 -2.09 2.64
CA SER A 248 -1.00 -1.58 1.66
C SER A 248 -0.56 -2.67 0.69
N ALA A 249 -0.40 -2.33 -0.56
CA ALA A 249 0.00 -3.30 -1.59
C ALA A 249 0.79 -2.67 -2.74
N GLY A 250 1.63 -3.50 -3.37
CA GLY A 250 2.20 -3.13 -4.66
C GLY A 250 1.08 -2.94 -5.69
N ILE A 251 0.25 -3.96 -5.87
CA ILE A 251 -0.92 -3.92 -6.76
C ILE A 251 -2.15 -4.41 -5.98
N LEU A 252 -3.17 -3.57 -5.89
CA LEU A 252 -4.46 -3.88 -5.26
C LEU A 252 -5.54 -3.99 -6.34
N VAL A 253 -6.35 -5.06 -6.29
CA VAL A 253 -7.40 -5.38 -7.29
C VAL A 253 -8.68 -5.73 -6.55
N PHE A 254 -9.68 -4.86 -6.61
CA PHE A 254 -10.94 -5.01 -5.88
C PHE A 254 -12.14 -4.91 -6.79
N GLU A 255 -13.23 -5.57 -6.37
CA GLU A 255 -14.57 -5.45 -6.89
C GLU A 255 -14.68 -5.74 -8.39
N GLN A 256 -14.70 -7.03 -8.76
CA GLN A 256 -14.98 -7.49 -10.12
C GLN A 256 -13.99 -7.02 -11.21
N CYS A 257 -12.71 -6.93 -10.88
CA CYS A 257 -11.66 -6.73 -11.86
C CYS A 257 -11.31 -8.04 -12.57
N ASN A 258 -11.65 -8.16 -13.84
CA ASN A 258 -11.53 -9.43 -14.56
C ASN A 258 -10.61 -9.33 -15.79
N ASN A 259 -10.02 -10.47 -16.16
CA ASN A 259 -9.24 -10.62 -17.39
C ASN A 259 -8.04 -9.64 -17.51
N ASN A 260 -7.45 -9.24 -16.39
CA ASN A 260 -6.25 -8.41 -16.43
C ASN A 260 -5.00 -9.28 -16.59
N THR A 261 -3.99 -8.74 -17.26
CA THR A 261 -2.67 -9.36 -17.38
C THR A 261 -1.66 -8.54 -16.61
N ILE A 262 -1.09 -9.12 -15.55
CA ILE A 262 -0.02 -8.55 -14.74
C ILE A 262 1.24 -9.36 -15.00
N ALA A 263 2.23 -8.77 -15.69
CA ALA A 263 3.37 -9.56 -16.14
C ALA A 263 4.71 -8.82 -16.05
N ARG A 264 5.75 -9.55 -15.68
CA ARG A 264 7.16 -9.10 -15.73
C ARG A 264 7.42 -7.82 -14.93
N ASN A 265 6.64 -7.60 -13.86
CA ASN A 265 6.84 -6.49 -12.95
C ASN A 265 7.74 -6.89 -11.78
N SER A 266 8.46 -5.93 -11.21
CA SER A 266 9.04 -6.02 -9.87
C SER A 266 8.04 -5.43 -8.88
N VAL A 267 7.58 -6.23 -7.90
CA VAL A 267 6.55 -5.84 -6.92
C VAL A 267 6.97 -6.30 -5.53
N THR A 268 8.17 -5.92 -5.14
CA THR A 268 8.83 -6.46 -3.95
C THR A 268 8.70 -5.55 -2.73
N HIS A 269 8.88 -6.08 -1.51
CA HIS A 269 8.91 -5.32 -0.25
C HIS A 269 7.64 -4.47 0.01
N SER A 270 6.54 -4.79 -0.65
CA SER A 270 5.25 -4.13 -0.43
C SER A 270 4.48 -4.83 0.68
N GLY A 271 3.49 -4.19 1.30
CA GLY A 271 2.68 -4.79 2.36
C GLY A 271 2.13 -6.15 1.93
N ASP A 272 1.33 -6.18 0.87
CA ASP A 272 1.14 -7.32 -0.02
C ASP A 272 1.80 -7.03 -1.37
N GLY A 273 2.37 -8.04 -2.01
CA GLY A 273 2.87 -7.87 -3.38
C GLY A 273 1.69 -7.61 -4.32
N PHE A 274 0.77 -8.56 -4.39
CA PHE A 274 -0.49 -8.48 -5.13
C PHE A 274 -1.65 -8.83 -4.18
N PHE A 275 -2.60 -7.91 -4.02
CA PHE A 275 -3.76 -8.06 -3.16
C PHE A 275 -5.04 -8.06 -3.99
N LEU A 276 -5.73 -9.20 -4.07
CA LEU A 276 -6.99 -9.34 -4.80
C LEU A 276 -8.10 -9.75 -3.85
N TRP A 277 -9.13 -8.90 -3.75
CA TRP A 277 -10.37 -9.23 -3.08
C TRP A 277 -11.57 -9.08 -4.03
N ALA A 278 -12.45 -10.07 -4.01
CA ALA A 278 -13.58 -10.12 -4.93
C ALA A 278 -14.57 -8.95 -4.79
N GLY A 279 -14.57 -8.30 -3.62
CA GLY A 279 -15.41 -7.16 -3.32
C GLY A 279 -16.71 -7.46 -2.58
N GLN A 280 -17.34 -6.43 -2.06
CA GLN A 280 -18.53 -6.54 -1.22
C GLN A 280 -19.71 -7.19 -1.96
N THR A 281 -19.89 -6.86 -3.25
CA THR A 281 -20.93 -7.49 -4.07
C THR A 281 -20.83 -9.01 -4.08
N THR A 282 -19.61 -9.55 -4.23
CA THR A 282 -19.39 -11.01 -4.19
C THR A 282 -19.66 -11.58 -2.79
N MET A 283 -19.29 -10.86 -1.73
CA MET A 283 -19.55 -11.28 -0.35
C MET A 283 -21.05 -11.39 -0.06
N ASP A 284 -21.84 -10.47 -0.56
CA ASP A 284 -23.28 -10.40 -0.30
C ASP A 284 -24.09 -11.36 -1.17
N THR A 285 -23.72 -11.53 -2.43
CA THR A 285 -24.51 -12.27 -3.43
C THR A 285 -23.96 -13.66 -3.76
N GLY A 286 -22.70 -13.93 -3.50
CA GLY A 286 -21.98 -15.11 -3.98
C GLY A 286 -21.61 -15.04 -5.47
N ASP A 287 -22.00 -13.98 -6.18
CA ASP A 287 -21.75 -13.81 -7.61
C ASP A 287 -20.60 -12.82 -7.86
N GLY A 288 -19.94 -12.92 -9.00
CA GLY A 288 -18.82 -12.05 -9.37
C GLY A 288 -17.47 -12.69 -9.08
N GLY A 289 -16.62 -11.96 -8.35
CA GLY A 289 -15.21 -12.29 -8.16
C GLY A 289 -14.31 -11.43 -9.03
N CYS A 290 -13.00 -11.46 -8.76
CA CYS A 290 -11.97 -10.88 -9.63
C CYS A 290 -11.33 -12.03 -10.43
N ASN A 291 -11.95 -12.38 -11.54
CA ASN A 291 -11.71 -13.64 -12.22
C ASN A 291 -10.83 -13.52 -13.48
N ASP A 292 -10.24 -14.65 -13.85
CA ASP A 292 -9.53 -14.84 -15.12
C ASP A 292 -8.34 -13.89 -15.31
N ASN A 293 -7.75 -13.38 -14.20
CA ASN A 293 -6.53 -12.61 -14.28
C ASN A 293 -5.32 -13.53 -14.44
N LEU A 294 -4.33 -13.07 -15.20
CA LEU A 294 -3.06 -13.73 -15.41
C LEU A 294 -1.94 -12.98 -14.69
N LEU A 295 -1.30 -13.61 -13.69
CA LEU A 295 -0.08 -13.15 -13.06
C LEU A 295 1.08 -13.95 -13.64
N TYR A 296 1.93 -13.31 -14.47
CA TYR A 296 2.94 -14.01 -15.23
C TYR A 296 4.36 -13.43 -15.05
N ALA A 297 5.28 -14.25 -14.60
CA ALA A 297 6.71 -13.93 -14.51
C ALA A 297 7.04 -12.62 -13.74
N ASN A 298 6.27 -12.31 -12.69
CA ASN A 298 6.54 -11.18 -11.78
C ASN A 298 7.45 -11.63 -10.63
N ASP A 299 8.09 -10.66 -9.94
CA ASP A 299 8.75 -10.87 -8.65
C ASP A 299 7.87 -10.24 -7.56
N PHE A 300 7.26 -11.06 -6.70
CA PHE A 300 6.43 -10.67 -5.55
C PHE A 300 7.12 -10.96 -4.21
N SER A 301 8.44 -10.92 -4.16
CA SER A 301 9.22 -11.32 -3.01
C SER A 301 9.23 -10.29 -1.88
N TYR A 302 9.47 -10.75 -0.65
CA TYR A 302 9.70 -9.93 0.54
C TYR A 302 8.46 -9.19 1.07
N ALA A 303 7.27 -9.62 0.72
CA ALA A 303 6.05 -9.10 1.31
C ALA A 303 5.92 -9.59 2.76
N PRO A 304 5.71 -8.69 3.75
CA PRO A 304 5.55 -9.09 5.14
C PRO A 304 4.29 -9.89 5.40
N THR A 305 3.25 -9.71 4.58
CA THR A 305 2.00 -10.47 4.64
C THR A 305 1.95 -11.46 3.48
N ASN A 306 1.34 -11.15 2.36
CA ASN A 306 1.18 -12.07 1.25
C ASN A 306 2.03 -11.64 0.04
N GLY A 307 2.81 -12.53 -0.53
CA GLY A 307 3.39 -12.29 -1.86
C GLY A 307 2.29 -12.07 -2.88
N ILE A 308 1.29 -12.96 -2.86
CA ILE A 308 0.09 -12.91 -3.71
C ILE A 308 -1.13 -13.27 -2.86
N GLU A 309 -2.14 -12.43 -2.84
CA GLU A 309 -3.45 -12.73 -2.30
C GLU A 309 -4.49 -12.88 -3.42
N LEU A 310 -5.31 -13.93 -3.35
CA LEU A 310 -6.31 -14.28 -4.37
C LEU A 310 -7.54 -14.86 -3.68
N THR A 311 -8.47 -14.03 -3.27
CA THR A 311 -9.62 -14.49 -2.52
C THR A 311 -10.90 -14.52 -3.35
N PHE A 312 -11.76 -15.53 -3.12
CA PHE A 312 -13.10 -15.66 -3.71
C PHE A 312 -13.14 -15.60 -5.25
N SER A 313 -12.08 -16.09 -5.91
CA SER A 313 -11.88 -15.86 -7.36
C SER A 313 -11.12 -17.01 -8.00
N ARG A 314 -11.17 -17.09 -9.35
CA ARG A 314 -10.36 -18.01 -10.15
C ARG A 314 -9.35 -17.26 -11.00
N ASN A 315 -8.10 -17.68 -10.96
CA ASN A 315 -7.02 -16.96 -11.63
C ASN A 315 -5.90 -17.89 -12.13
N LYS A 316 -4.93 -17.36 -12.87
CA LYS A 316 -3.74 -18.09 -13.32
C LYS A 316 -2.49 -17.41 -12.79
N ILE A 317 -1.69 -18.14 -12.00
CA ILE A 317 -0.45 -17.69 -11.37
C ILE A 317 0.69 -18.52 -11.92
N ILE A 318 1.46 -17.96 -12.87
CA ILE A 318 2.38 -18.75 -13.68
C ILE A 318 3.76 -18.10 -13.72
N GLY A 319 4.78 -18.88 -13.32
CA GLY A 319 6.18 -18.50 -13.49
C GLY A 319 6.63 -17.31 -12.66
N ASN A 320 5.93 -16.98 -11.58
CA ASN A 320 6.30 -15.89 -10.69
C ASN A 320 7.37 -16.35 -9.68
N LYS A 321 8.09 -15.38 -9.15
CA LYS A 321 9.05 -15.52 -8.08
C LYS A 321 8.47 -14.93 -6.80
N VAL A 322 8.49 -15.71 -5.69
CA VAL A 322 7.89 -15.31 -4.42
C VAL A 322 8.76 -15.81 -3.25
N TYR A 323 9.59 -14.95 -2.70
CA TYR A 323 10.58 -15.29 -1.69
C TYR A 323 10.36 -14.52 -0.39
N ASP A 324 10.63 -15.18 0.75
CA ASP A 324 10.66 -14.57 2.09
C ASP A 324 9.39 -13.76 2.43
N CYS A 325 8.22 -14.35 2.18
CA CYS A 325 6.91 -13.81 2.56
C CYS A 325 6.34 -14.56 3.77
N TRP A 326 5.32 -13.98 4.46
CA TRP A 326 4.53 -14.77 5.41
C TRP A 326 3.76 -15.85 4.66
N HIS A 327 2.81 -15.47 3.78
CA HIS A 327 2.27 -16.37 2.78
C HIS A 327 2.90 -16.06 1.42
N GLY A 328 3.37 -17.07 0.72
CA GLY A 328 3.72 -16.90 -0.68
C GLY A 328 2.46 -16.60 -1.50
N ILE A 329 1.43 -17.44 -1.35
CA ILE A 329 0.08 -17.25 -1.90
C ILE A 329 -0.94 -17.48 -0.79
N TRP A 330 -1.85 -16.52 -0.59
CA TRP A 330 -3.07 -16.65 0.19
C TRP A 330 -4.28 -16.75 -0.73
N GLY A 331 -4.98 -17.90 -0.73
CA GLY A 331 -6.06 -18.24 -1.67
C GLY A 331 -7.39 -18.56 -0.99
N GLY A 332 -7.81 -17.80 0.03
CA GLY A 332 -9.07 -18.07 0.73
C GLY A 332 -10.26 -18.07 -0.21
N PHE A 333 -11.03 -19.16 -0.24
CA PHE A 333 -12.18 -19.40 -1.12
C PHE A 333 -11.85 -19.30 -2.63
N SER A 334 -10.59 -19.45 -3.01
CA SER A 334 -10.23 -19.54 -4.44
C SER A 334 -10.85 -20.78 -5.07
N TYR A 335 -11.11 -20.70 -6.36
CA TYR A 335 -11.67 -21.83 -7.09
C TYR A 335 -11.15 -21.90 -8.52
N SER A 336 -10.94 -23.11 -9.02
CA SER A 336 -10.45 -23.34 -10.40
C SER A 336 -9.20 -22.49 -10.74
N THR A 337 -8.35 -22.28 -9.74
CA THR A 337 -7.13 -21.49 -9.88
C THR A 337 -5.98 -22.40 -10.30
N LEU A 338 -5.19 -21.93 -11.28
CA LEU A 338 -3.98 -22.59 -11.73
C LEU A 338 -2.74 -21.91 -11.12
N ILE A 339 -1.98 -22.65 -10.31
CA ILE A 339 -0.70 -22.23 -9.74
C ILE A 339 0.40 -23.09 -10.34
N ALA A 340 1.15 -22.55 -11.30
CA ALA A 340 2.06 -23.35 -12.10
C ALA A 340 3.43 -22.69 -12.36
N ASN A 341 4.49 -23.51 -12.37
CA ASN A 341 5.84 -23.07 -12.72
C ASN A 341 6.40 -21.90 -11.88
N ASN A 342 5.86 -21.66 -10.68
CA ASN A 342 6.35 -20.61 -9.81
C ASN A 342 7.59 -21.06 -9.02
N ASP A 343 8.40 -20.10 -8.62
CA ASP A 343 9.63 -20.28 -7.84
C ASP A 343 9.42 -19.67 -6.45
N PHE A 344 9.35 -20.51 -5.43
CA PHE A 344 9.11 -20.14 -4.03
C PHE A 344 10.35 -20.43 -3.19
N SER A 345 10.66 -19.52 -2.25
CA SER A 345 11.78 -19.76 -1.33
C SER A 345 11.62 -19.04 0.02
N GLY A 346 11.85 -19.78 1.10
CA GLY A 346 11.95 -19.21 2.45
C GLY A 346 10.66 -18.64 3.03
N ASN A 347 9.50 -18.98 2.49
CA ASN A 347 8.20 -18.50 2.97
C ASN A 347 7.77 -19.25 4.25
N MET A 348 6.93 -18.62 5.09
CA MET A 348 6.41 -19.24 6.31
C MET A 348 5.30 -20.26 5.99
N SER A 349 4.32 -19.89 5.14
CA SER A 349 3.34 -20.79 4.52
C SER A 349 3.22 -20.42 3.04
N THR A 350 3.77 -21.26 2.15
CA THR A 350 3.99 -20.81 0.77
C THR A 350 2.70 -20.76 -0.04
N ILE A 351 1.91 -21.82 -0.07
CA ILE A 351 0.56 -21.81 -0.67
C ILE A 351 -0.40 -22.15 0.44
N ALA A 352 -1.23 -21.19 0.86
CA ALA A 352 -2.22 -21.34 1.91
C ALA A 352 -3.61 -21.10 1.34
N ILE A 353 -4.47 -22.14 1.34
CA ILE A 353 -5.81 -22.10 0.76
C ILE A 353 -6.82 -22.56 1.79
N GLU A 354 -7.68 -21.65 2.27
CA GLU A 354 -8.83 -21.93 3.10
C GLU A 354 -10.10 -22.02 2.23
N HIS A 355 -10.86 -23.11 2.33
CA HIS A 355 -12.10 -23.30 1.59
C HIS A 355 -11.99 -23.22 0.05
N GLY A 356 -10.85 -23.59 -0.51
CA GLY A 356 -10.67 -23.60 -1.96
C GLY A 356 -11.28 -24.81 -2.64
N MET A 357 -11.49 -24.69 -3.95
CA MET A 357 -12.15 -25.74 -4.73
C MET A 357 -11.62 -25.83 -6.17
N ASN A 358 -11.37 -27.04 -6.67
CA ASN A 358 -10.94 -27.29 -8.05
C ASN A 358 -9.60 -26.62 -8.40
N ASP A 359 -8.70 -26.43 -7.46
CA ASP A 359 -7.43 -25.76 -7.68
C ASP A 359 -6.35 -26.73 -8.16
N THR A 360 -5.49 -26.26 -9.05
CA THR A 360 -4.40 -27.03 -9.64
C THR A 360 -3.04 -26.43 -9.29
N ILE A 361 -2.17 -27.19 -8.60
CA ILE A 361 -0.86 -26.76 -8.10
C ILE A 361 0.21 -27.66 -8.73
N VAL A 362 0.92 -27.17 -9.74
CA VAL A 362 1.74 -28.05 -10.56
C VAL A 362 3.05 -27.39 -11.03
N GLN A 363 4.11 -28.23 -11.15
CA GLN A 363 5.41 -27.81 -11.68
C GLN A 363 6.05 -26.63 -10.94
N ASN A 364 5.66 -26.38 -9.68
CA ASN A 364 6.27 -25.33 -8.88
C ASN A 364 7.55 -25.83 -8.19
N LYS A 365 8.44 -24.90 -7.88
CA LYS A 365 9.66 -25.15 -7.11
C LYS A 365 9.51 -24.51 -5.73
N PHE A 366 9.81 -25.29 -4.69
CA PHE A 366 9.81 -24.87 -3.30
C PHE A 366 11.18 -25.12 -2.70
N HIS A 367 11.79 -24.11 -2.09
CA HIS A 367 13.12 -24.24 -1.49
C HIS A 367 13.18 -23.56 -0.11
N GLY A 368 13.49 -24.34 0.93
CA GLY A 368 13.70 -23.83 2.28
C GLY A 368 12.45 -23.24 2.96
N ASP A 369 11.27 -23.51 2.42
CA ASP A 369 10.00 -23.03 2.97
C ASP A 369 9.65 -23.77 4.27
N LYS A 370 8.94 -23.10 5.21
CA LYS A 370 8.52 -23.77 6.44
C LYS A 370 7.35 -24.72 6.19
N VAL A 371 6.30 -24.25 5.50
CA VAL A 371 5.20 -25.08 4.99
C VAL A 371 5.02 -24.78 3.50
N ALA A 372 5.10 -25.79 2.64
CA ALA A 372 4.97 -25.54 1.20
C ALA A 372 3.52 -25.39 0.75
N ILE A 373 2.65 -26.33 1.11
CA ILE A 373 1.24 -26.30 0.72
C ILE A 373 0.38 -26.57 1.96
N GLU A 374 -0.50 -25.63 2.27
CA GLU A 374 -1.44 -25.68 3.37
C GLU A 374 -2.87 -25.52 2.85
N ILE A 375 -3.74 -26.52 3.07
CA ILE A 375 -5.09 -26.57 2.53
C ILE A 375 -6.05 -27.03 3.63
N TRP A 376 -7.13 -26.26 3.86
CA TRP A 376 -8.11 -26.61 4.88
C TRP A 376 -9.49 -25.99 4.64
N SER A 377 -10.49 -26.51 5.37
CA SER A 377 -11.72 -25.79 5.62
C SER A 377 -11.96 -25.61 7.12
N ASN A 378 -12.64 -24.55 7.48
CA ASN A 378 -13.07 -24.27 8.86
C ASN A 378 -14.46 -24.87 9.10
N PRO A 379 -14.60 -25.98 9.88
CA PRO A 379 -15.89 -26.60 10.10
C PRO A 379 -16.87 -25.75 10.94
N LYS A 380 -16.37 -24.66 11.56
CA LYS A 380 -17.17 -23.74 12.39
C LYS A 380 -17.51 -22.42 11.67
N MET A 381 -17.39 -22.38 10.36
CA MET A 381 -17.72 -21.19 9.59
C MET A 381 -19.15 -20.72 9.83
N ALA A 382 -19.34 -19.40 9.97
CA ALA A 382 -20.66 -18.81 10.20
C ALA A 382 -21.57 -19.01 8.98
N LYS A 383 -22.66 -19.76 9.16
CA LYS A 383 -23.65 -20.02 8.09
C LYS A 383 -24.42 -18.77 7.66
N SER A 384 -24.35 -17.68 8.45
CA SER A 384 -24.97 -16.39 8.14
C SER A 384 -24.20 -15.56 7.11
N TYR A 385 -22.99 -15.98 6.75
CA TYR A 385 -22.17 -15.29 5.77
C TYR A 385 -22.78 -15.41 4.37
N GLY A 386 -23.05 -14.29 3.68
CA GLY A 386 -23.80 -14.26 2.43
C GLY A 386 -23.19 -15.14 1.34
N TYR A 387 -21.87 -15.08 1.17
CA TYR A 387 -21.14 -15.93 0.22
C TYR A 387 -21.36 -17.44 0.49
N VAL A 388 -21.31 -17.86 1.77
CA VAL A 388 -21.50 -19.27 2.19
C VAL A 388 -22.92 -19.78 1.91
N GLN A 389 -23.90 -18.88 1.92
CA GLN A 389 -25.31 -19.26 1.61
C GLN A 389 -25.54 -19.51 0.11
N LYS A 390 -24.67 -19.00 -0.74
CA LYS A 390 -24.82 -18.99 -2.21
C LYS A 390 -23.85 -19.93 -2.92
N ARG A 391 -22.72 -20.24 -2.29
CA ARG A 391 -21.65 -21.06 -2.87
C ARG A 391 -21.35 -22.28 -2.04
N ASP A 392 -20.94 -23.36 -2.70
CA ASP A 392 -20.26 -24.46 -2.02
C ASP A 392 -18.89 -23.94 -1.53
N THR A 393 -18.64 -24.09 -0.24
CA THR A 393 -17.41 -23.62 0.41
C THR A 393 -16.65 -24.76 1.07
N ARG A 394 -16.86 -25.99 0.62
CA ARG A 394 -16.00 -27.13 1.02
C ARG A 394 -14.61 -26.94 0.42
N SER A 395 -13.60 -27.39 1.15
CA SER A 395 -12.25 -27.53 0.58
C SER A 395 -12.19 -28.85 -0.17
N MET A 396 -12.11 -28.84 -1.51
CA MET A 396 -12.16 -30.09 -2.28
C MET A 396 -11.60 -30.01 -3.71
N ASN A 397 -11.34 -31.18 -4.26
CA ASN A 397 -10.92 -31.40 -5.65
C ASN A 397 -9.62 -30.66 -6.01
N TYR A 398 -8.52 -31.02 -5.34
CA TYR A 398 -7.20 -30.48 -5.61
C TYR A 398 -6.36 -31.43 -6.45
N PHE A 399 -5.63 -30.87 -7.40
CA PHE A 399 -4.62 -31.60 -8.15
C PHE A 399 -3.22 -31.02 -7.89
N ILE A 400 -2.35 -31.81 -7.23
CA ILE A 400 -0.99 -31.41 -6.80
C ILE A 400 0.02 -32.34 -7.48
N SER A 401 0.69 -31.86 -8.53
CA SER A 401 1.54 -32.72 -9.34
C SER A 401 2.84 -32.05 -9.84
N ASP A 402 3.86 -32.84 -10.06
CA ASP A 402 5.12 -32.46 -10.71
C ASP A 402 5.86 -31.32 -10.02
N ASN A 403 5.55 -31.04 -8.74
CA ASN A 403 6.25 -30.02 -7.96
C ASN A 403 7.58 -30.58 -7.44
N THR A 404 8.55 -29.68 -7.24
CA THR A 404 9.85 -30.01 -6.63
C THR A 404 9.97 -29.32 -5.28
N PHE A 405 10.23 -30.10 -4.22
CA PHE A 405 10.42 -29.63 -2.86
C PHE A 405 11.86 -29.92 -2.41
N THR A 406 12.60 -28.88 -2.06
CA THR A 406 13.98 -28.99 -1.60
C THR A 406 14.13 -28.30 -0.25
N ASP A 407 14.60 -29.02 0.77
CA ASP A 407 14.82 -28.50 2.12
C ASP A 407 13.57 -27.85 2.78
N VAL A 408 12.39 -28.28 2.38
CA VAL A 408 11.10 -27.81 2.92
C VAL A 408 10.83 -28.53 4.24
N LYS A 409 10.50 -27.79 5.30
CA LYS A 409 10.25 -28.42 6.63
C LYS A 409 8.99 -29.27 6.63
N LYS A 410 7.86 -28.76 6.11
CA LYS A 410 6.60 -29.51 5.97
C LYS A 410 6.06 -29.31 4.56
N VAL A 411 6.03 -30.39 3.77
CA VAL A 411 5.61 -30.32 2.36
C VAL A 411 4.12 -30.02 2.24
N LEU A 412 3.28 -30.79 2.94
CA LEU A 412 1.84 -30.66 2.92
C LEU A 412 1.29 -30.52 4.34
N ASN A 413 0.36 -29.60 4.55
CA ASN A 413 -0.45 -29.45 5.74
C ASN A 413 -1.92 -29.39 5.33
N ILE A 414 -2.57 -30.55 5.26
CA ILE A 414 -3.93 -30.67 4.72
C ILE A 414 -4.85 -31.21 5.79
N ASN A 415 -6.02 -30.62 5.94
CA ASN A 415 -7.07 -31.10 6.85
C ASN A 415 -8.46 -30.65 6.38
N HIS A 416 -9.51 -31.38 6.79
CA HIS A 416 -10.90 -31.09 6.45
C HIS A 416 -11.10 -30.84 4.94
N THR A 417 -10.53 -31.71 4.11
CA THR A 417 -10.48 -31.55 2.65
C THR A 417 -10.84 -32.85 1.95
N ASP A 418 -11.56 -32.76 0.87
CA ASP A 418 -12.07 -33.91 0.09
C ASP A 418 -11.47 -33.94 -1.32
N GLU A 419 -11.39 -35.11 -1.94
CA GLU A 419 -10.97 -35.32 -3.34
C GLU A 419 -9.61 -34.66 -3.67
N ILE A 420 -8.53 -35.22 -3.13
CA ILE A 420 -7.16 -34.73 -3.42
C ILE A 420 -6.41 -35.78 -4.22
N LYS A 421 -5.85 -35.36 -5.35
CA LYS A 421 -4.91 -36.17 -6.15
C LYS A 421 -3.50 -35.59 -6.05
N ILE A 422 -2.54 -36.38 -5.53
CA ILE A 422 -1.13 -36.01 -5.38
C ILE A 422 -0.28 -37.01 -6.15
N THR A 423 0.51 -36.53 -7.14
CA THR A 423 1.24 -37.42 -8.03
C THR A 423 2.54 -36.76 -8.55
N ASN A 424 3.56 -37.57 -8.87
CA ASN A 424 4.81 -37.16 -9.52
C ASN A 424 5.63 -36.05 -8.82
N ASN A 425 5.38 -35.77 -7.54
CA ASN A 425 6.14 -34.72 -6.84
C ASN A 425 7.52 -35.24 -6.40
N LYS A 426 8.54 -34.40 -6.55
CA LYS A 426 9.94 -34.73 -6.20
C LYS A 426 10.32 -34.06 -4.88
N LEU A 427 10.86 -34.86 -3.97
CA LEU A 427 11.26 -34.43 -2.63
C LEU A 427 12.76 -34.67 -2.44
N SER A 428 13.48 -33.70 -1.93
CA SER A 428 14.91 -33.78 -1.60
C SER A 428 15.27 -32.94 -0.38
N GLY A 429 16.34 -33.33 0.33
CA GLY A 429 16.84 -32.64 1.51
C GLY A 429 16.13 -33.01 2.79
N SER A 430 16.12 -32.09 3.78
CA SER A 430 15.59 -32.30 5.12
C SER A 430 14.07 -32.08 5.15
N ILE A 431 13.31 -33.17 5.07
CA ILE A 431 11.84 -33.11 4.97
C ILE A 431 11.21 -33.93 6.11
N VAL A 432 10.21 -33.35 6.78
CA VAL A 432 9.39 -34.08 7.78
C VAL A 432 8.44 -35.03 7.04
N PRO A 433 8.37 -36.33 7.42
CA PRO A 433 7.45 -37.27 6.79
C PRO A 433 5.99 -36.79 6.86
N GLN A 434 5.29 -36.89 5.74
CA GLN A 434 3.90 -36.50 5.62
C GLN A 434 2.99 -37.46 6.40
N LYS A 435 2.04 -36.88 7.15
CA LYS A 435 0.95 -37.60 7.81
C LYS A 435 -0.39 -37.03 7.38
N PHE A 436 -1.29 -37.90 6.96
CA PHE A 436 -2.67 -37.57 6.66
C PHE A 436 -3.58 -38.12 7.74
N ASP A 437 -4.56 -37.36 8.17
CA ASP A 437 -5.54 -37.77 9.18
C ASP A 437 -6.92 -38.11 8.55
N SER A 438 -7.86 -38.54 9.40
CA SER A 438 -9.19 -38.94 8.96
C SER A 438 -10.08 -37.78 8.50
N THR A 439 -9.64 -36.53 8.60
CA THR A 439 -10.40 -35.37 8.09
C THR A 439 -10.18 -35.16 6.59
N ILE A 440 -9.30 -35.94 5.98
CA ILE A 440 -9.08 -35.97 4.53
C ILE A 440 -9.79 -37.18 3.97
N THR A 441 -10.68 -36.96 3.03
CA THR A 441 -11.43 -38.01 2.32
C THR A 441 -11.03 -38.07 0.85
N HIS A 442 -11.24 -39.26 0.21
CA HIS A 442 -10.90 -39.50 -1.19
C HIS A 442 -9.50 -39.06 -1.62
N LEU A 443 -8.49 -39.36 -0.79
CA LEU A 443 -7.10 -39.11 -1.09
C LEU A 443 -6.52 -40.12 -2.07
N THR A 444 -5.98 -39.65 -3.20
CA THR A 444 -5.25 -40.47 -4.17
C THR A 444 -3.77 -40.09 -4.18
N LEU A 445 -2.92 -41.04 -3.81
CA LEU A 445 -1.46 -40.93 -3.91
C LEU A 445 -1.00 -41.87 -5.02
N ALA A 446 -0.46 -41.35 -6.11
CA ALA A 446 -0.01 -42.17 -7.24
C ALA A 446 1.25 -41.60 -7.89
N GLU A 447 2.10 -42.49 -8.39
CA GLU A 447 3.16 -42.13 -9.35
C GLU A 447 2.57 -42.37 -10.75
N ASN A 448 2.29 -41.32 -11.50
CA ASN A 448 1.72 -41.39 -12.84
C ASN A 448 2.55 -40.57 -13.82
N ASN A 449 2.64 -41.01 -15.07
CA ASN A 449 3.33 -40.34 -16.17
C ASN A 449 2.39 -39.40 -16.97
N GLU A 450 1.29 -38.96 -16.42
CA GLU A 450 0.37 -38.05 -17.09
C GLU A 450 0.95 -36.65 -17.17
N GLN A 451 1.13 -36.16 -18.37
CA GLN A 451 1.56 -34.78 -18.62
C GLN A 451 0.35 -33.84 -18.61
N VAL A 452 0.25 -32.92 -17.66
CA VAL A 452 -1.00 -32.22 -17.35
C VAL A 452 -1.02 -30.77 -17.78
N ILE A 453 0.14 -30.12 -18.16
CA ILE A 453 0.18 -28.67 -18.33
C ILE A 453 0.90 -28.23 -19.60
N PRO A 454 0.34 -27.19 -20.31
CA PRO A 454 0.98 -26.53 -21.42
C PRO A 454 2.34 -25.93 -21.04
N ALA A 455 3.23 -25.85 -21.99
CA ALA A 455 4.53 -25.24 -21.80
C ALA A 455 4.40 -23.75 -21.41
N ARG A 456 5.29 -23.28 -20.53
CA ARG A 456 5.31 -21.89 -20.00
C ARG A 456 5.18 -20.81 -21.08
N LYS A 457 5.74 -21.03 -22.27
CA LYS A 457 5.68 -20.09 -23.41
C LYS A 457 4.25 -19.83 -23.92
N ASP A 458 3.29 -20.70 -23.64
CA ASP A 458 1.92 -20.58 -24.11
C ASP A 458 1.15 -19.48 -23.35
N TYR A 459 1.67 -19.05 -22.22
CA TYR A 459 1.11 -17.98 -21.39
C TYR A 459 1.84 -16.65 -21.52
N ASP A 460 2.92 -16.59 -22.31
CA ASP A 460 3.69 -15.34 -22.48
C ASP A 460 2.82 -14.27 -23.18
N PRO A 461 2.47 -13.16 -22.51
CA PRO A 461 1.61 -12.15 -23.09
C PRO A 461 2.28 -11.51 -24.31
N LYS A 462 1.67 -11.69 -25.46
CA LYS A 462 2.15 -11.11 -26.72
C LYS A 462 1.55 -9.72 -26.88
N ILE A 463 2.34 -8.69 -26.63
CA ILE A 463 1.91 -7.28 -26.78
C ILE A 463 2.68 -6.69 -27.95
N ALA A 464 1.97 -6.45 -29.05
CA ALA A 464 2.57 -5.89 -30.26
C ALA A 464 3.13 -4.48 -30.00
N GLY A 465 4.39 -4.27 -30.35
CA GLY A 465 5.04 -2.94 -30.29
C GLY A 465 5.69 -2.57 -28.96
N ILE A 466 5.59 -3.40 -27.91
CA ILE A 466 6.34 -3.19 -26.66
C ILE A 466 7.67 -3.92 -26.76
N ILE A 467 8.76 -3.15 -26.79
CA ILE A 467 10.12 -3.64 -27.07
C ILE A 467 10.88 -4.01 -25.79
N SER A 468 10.39 -3.69 -24.60
CA SER A 468 11.10 -4.09 -23.38
C SER A 468 11.07 -5.61 -23.23
N SER A 469 12.21 -6.24 -23.43
CA SER A 469 12.36 -7.69 -23.37
C SER A 469 12.82 -8.21 -22.01
N VAL A 470 13.18 -7.31 -21.08
CA VAL A 470 13.78 -7.66 -19.80
C VAL A 470 12.76 -7.43 -18.68
N PRO A 471 12.40 -8.45 -17.87
CA PRO A 471 11.62 -8.26 -16.66
C PRO A 471 12.23 -7.19 -15.77
N ARG A 472 11.41 -6.40 -15.13
CA ARG A 472 11.91 -5.42 -14.16
C ARG A 472 12.48 -6.14 -12.94
N ALA A 473 13.48 -5.53 -12.36
CA ALA A 473 14.11 -5.98 -11.13
C ALA A 473 14.49 -4.76 -10.30
N LEU A 474 14.77 -5.00 -9.02
CA LEU A 474 15.30 -3.96 -8.15
C LEU A 474 16.59 -3.37 -8.76
N PRO A 475 16.73 -2.03 -8.71
CA PRO A 475 17.98 -1.38 -9.13
C PRO A 475 19.18 -1.94 -8.37
N ASN A 476 20.34 -2.01 -9.04
CA ASN A 476 21.57 -2.45 -8.40
C ASN A 476 21.92 -1.57 -7.19
N GLY A 477 22.38 -2.21 -6.11
CA GLY A 477 22.75 -1.52 -4.87
C GLY A 477 21.60 -1.31 -3.87
N ILE A 478 20.35 -1.55 -4.24
CA ILE A 478 19.25 -1.58 -3.28
C ILE A 478 19.24 -2.94 -2.59
N PRO A 479 19.23 -2.99 -1.24
CA PRO A 479 19.27 -4.24 -0.49
C PRO A 479 17.96 -5.03 -0.63
N LYS A 480 18.04 -6.36 -0.43
CA LYS A 480 16.93 -7.30 -0.58
C LYS A 480 16.60 -7.95 0.77
N GLY A 481 15.31 -8.15 1.03
CA GLY A 481 14.79 -8.82 2.21
C GLY A 481 13.91 -7.94 3.08
N ARG A 482 12.97 -8.55 3.83
CA ARG A 482 12.02 -7.85 4.70
C ARG A 482 12.68 -6.94 5.73
N LYS A 483 13.88 -7.25 6.20
CA LYS A 483 14.63 -6.41 7.15
C LYS A 483 14.98 -5.01 6.62
N TYR A 484 14.85 -4.78 5.33
CA TYR A 484 15.05 -3.49 4.69
C TYR A 484 13.75 -2.74 4.42
N ILE A 485 12.63 -3.24 4.91
CA ILE A 485 11.39 -2.47 5.00
C ILE A 485 11.50 -1.65 6.28
N MET A 486 11.82 -0.38 6.13
CA MET A 486 12.02 0.57 7.21
C MET A 486 11.06 1.74 7.02
N MET A 487 10.25 2.01 8.03
CA MET A 487 9.19 3.02 7.99
C MET A 487 9.49 4.12 9.00
N ASN A 488 9.29 5.35 8.60
CA ASN A 488 9.09 6.44 9.54
C ASN A 488 7.62 6.91 9.51
N GLU A 489 7.32 7.99 10.17
CA GLU A 489 5.97 8.59 10.23
C GLU A 489 5.43 9.04 8.86
N TRP A 490 6.27 9.09 7.83
CA TRP A 490 5.90 9.51 6.47
C TRP A 490 5.93 8.38 5.44
N GLY A 491 6.21 7.14 5.85
CA GLY A 491 6.22 5.99 4.94
C GLY A 491 7.58 5.33 4.76
N PRO A 492 7.75 4.52 3.72
CA PRO A 492 8.95 3.71 3.53
C PRO A 492 10.19 4.54 3.18
N TYR A 493 11.33 4.14 3.74
CA TYR A 493 12.63 4.67 3.41
C TYR A 493 13.04 4.26 1.99
N ASN A 494 13.47 5.23 1.19
CA ASN A 494 13.78 5.05 -0.22
C ASN A 494 15.27 5.04 -0.56
N PHE A 495 16.15 4.91 0.43
CA PHE A 495 17.61 4.83 0.29
C PHE A 495 18.29 6.06 -0.36
N SER A 496 17.58 7.17 -0.53
CA SER A 496 18.09 8.37 -1.21
C SER A 496 18.69 9.43 -0.29
N TYR A 497 18.65 9.21 1.03
CA TYR A 497 19.19 10.11 2.06
C TYR A 497 19.75 9.30 3.23
N PRO A 498 20.65 9.90 4.05
CA PRO A 498 21.21 9.21 5.21
C PRO A 498 20.18 9.07 6.35
N ILE A 499 20.19 7.94 7.04
CA ILE A 499 19.39 7.68 8.25
C ILE A 499 20.24 6.99 9.33
N ALA A 500 19.84 7.19 10.59
CA ALA A 500 20.28 6.41 11.74
C ALA A 500 19.10 5.55 12.20
N TRP A 501 19.09 4.28 11.78
CA TRP A 501 17.97 3.37 12.02
C TRP A 501 18.12 2.61 13.33
N TRP A 502 17.15 2.77 14.23
CA TRP A 502 17.13 2.08 15.52
C TRP A 502 17.02 0.55 15.34
N GLN A 503 17.86 -0.18 16.06
CA GLN A 503 17.85 -1.63 16.09
C GLN A 503 17.29 -2.17 17.41
N LYS A 504 17.82 -1.65 18.52
CA LYS A 504 17.39 -2.02 19.87
C LYS A 504 17.88 -1.02 20.90
N THR A 505 17.26 -1.05 22.06
CA THR A 505 17.76 -0.45 23.30
C THR A 505 17.91 -1.57 24.33
N ASP A 506 19.08 -1.71 24.93
CA ASP A 506 19.30 -2.75 25.95
C ASP A 506 18.78 -2.29 27.33
N SER A 507 18.85 -3.21 28.31
CA SER A 507 18.39 -2.96 29.67
C SER A 507 19.19 -1.88 30.41
N ALA A 508 20.41 -1.57 29.95
CA ALA A 508 21.24 -0.48 30.47
C ALA A 508 20.95 0.87 29.79
N GLY A 509 20.00 0.93 28.87
CA GLY A 509 19.65 2.14 28.14
C GLY A 509 20.62 2.48 27.01
N LYS A 510 21.43 1.54 26.54
CA LYS A 510 22.29 1.72 25.38
C LYS A 510 21.49 1.46 24.10
N ILE A 511 21.47 2.44 23.21
CA ILE A 511 20.75 2.43 21.94
C ILE A 511 21.73 2.03 20.84
N TYR A 512 21.32 1.09 20.00
CA TYR A 512 22.08 0.59 18.85
C TYR A 512 21.42 1.03 17.55
N LEU A 513 22.18 1.66 16.67
CA LEU A 513 21.75 2.25 15.43
C LEU A 513 22.51 1.67 14.24
N ASP A 514 21.81 1.36 13.16
CA ASP A 514 22.42 1.13 11.84
C ASP A 514 22.43 2.45 11.05
N MET A 515 23.62 2.86 10.63
CA MET A 515 23.84 4.04 9.83
C MET A 515 23.76 3.65 8.35
N MET A 516 22.75 4.13 7.65
CA MET A 516 22.47 3.78 6.25
C MET A 516 22.23 5.00 5.39
N GLY A 517 22.55 4.90 4.09
CA GLY A 517 22.36 6.00 3.16
C GLY A 517 23.19 5.85 1.89
N PRO A 518 23.19 6.88 1.04
CA PRO A 518 24.11 6.97 -0.08
C PRO A 518 25.57 6.92 0.38
N ALA A 519 26.47 6.53 -0.53
CA ALA A 519 27.91 6.45 -0.21
C ALA A 519 28.46 7.80 0.25
N GLY A 520 29.11 7.83 1.42
CA GLY A 520 29.65 9.06 2.00
C GLY A 520 30.08 8.90 3.44
N LYS A 521 30.47 10.03 4.05
CA LYS A 521 30.92 10.14 5.43
C LYS A 521 29.90 10.86 6.28
N TRP A 522 29.90 10.55 7.58
CA TRP A 522 29.07 11.24 8.55
C TRP A 522 29.88 11.59 9.80
N LYS A 523 29.44 12.61 10.52
CA LYS A 523 29.97 12.99 11.85
C LYS A 523 28.83 13.47 12.74
N ILE A 524 28.94 13.24 14.05
CA ILE A 524 28.04 13.83 15.03
C ILE A 524 28.37 15.30 15.20
N VAL A 525 27.37 16.16 15.10
CA VAL A 525 27.47 17.61 15.28
C VAL A 525 26.99 18.02 16.65
N LYS A 526 25.88 17.42 17.11
CA LYS A 526 25.27 17.76 18.39
C LYS A 526 24.55 16.54 18.97
N MET A 527 24.60 16.42 20.30
CA MET A 527 23.85 15.42 21.03
C MET A 527 23.05 16.07 22.16
N LYS A 528 21.81 15.65 22.31
CA LYS A 528 20.93 16.01 23.42
C LYS A 528 20.25 14.75 23.93
N GLY A 529 20.15 14.55 25.24
CA GLY A 529 19.49 13.43 25.88
C GLY A 529 20.19 12.06 25.73
N ALA A 530 21.36 12.08 25.09
CA ALA A 530 22.23 10.92 24.95
C ALA A 530 23.69 11.33 25.02
N SER A 531 24.54 10.36 25.40
CA SER A 531 25.98 10.51 25.60
C SER A 531 26.76 9.30 25.11
N ASN A 532 28.06 9.28 25.29
CA ASN A 532 28.97 8.15 25.06
C ASN A 532 28.77 7.43 23.72
N PRO A 533 28.87 8.16 22.57
CA PRO A 533 28.79 7.50 21.27
C PRO A 533 29.99 6.56 21.07
N SER A 534 29.76 5.40 20.47
CA SER A 534 30.84 4.43 20.14
C SER A 534 31.87 4.98 19.18
N THR A 535 31.50 5.98 18.38
CA THR A 535 32.34 6.75 17.48
C THR A 535 31.71 8.11 17.21
N GLN A 536 32.52 9.13 16.91
CA GLN A 536 32.06 10.48 16.54
C GLN A 536 31.80 10.65 15.04
N ASN A 537 32.30 9.75 14.21
CA ASN A 537 32.19 9.82 12.75
C ASN A 537 32.36 8.43 12.12
N GLY A 538 32.08 8.32 10.84
CA GLY A 538 32.24 7.09 10.07
C GLY A 538 31.88 7.24 8.59
N GLU A 539 31.86 6.14 7.88
CA GLU A 539 31.40 6.02 6.48
C GLU A 539 30.20 5.10 6.41
N PHE A 540 29.30 5.31 5.46
CA PHE A 540 28.13 4.45 5.24
C PHE A 540 28.49 3.18 4.45
N PRO A 541 27.95 1.99 4.80
CA PRO A 541 27.13 1.70 5.99
C PRO A 541 27.98 1.54 7.26
N ALA A 542 27.43 1.87 8.42
CA ALA A 542 28.10 1.75 9.71
C ALA A 542 27.16 1.35 10.85
N LYS A 543 27.74 1.13 12.04
CA LYS A 543 26.98 0.95 13.29
C LYS A 543 27.37 2.04 14.26
N LEU A 544 26.40 2.60 14.96
CA LEU A 544 26.58 3.55 16.03
C LEU A 544 25.85 3.05 17.28
N SER A 545 26.45 3.24 18.43
CA SER A 545 25.71 3.10 19.69
C SER A 545 25.89 4.35 20.54
N ILE A 546 24.84 4.72 21.27
CA ILE A 546 24.79 5.88 22.18
C ILE A 546 24.17 5.45 23.50
N GLN A 547 24.48 6.17 24.59
CA GLN A 547 23.89 5.91 25.90
C GLN A 547 22.80 6.93 26.18
N LYS A 548 21.61 6.49 26.51
CA LYS A 548 20.50 7.34 26.98
C LYS A 548 20.85 7.93 28.33
N ASP A 549 20.66 9.25 28.49
CA ASP A 549 21.07 9.97 29.70
C ASP A 549 20.11 9.77 30.89
N THR A 550 18.86 9.39 30.64
CA THR A 550 17.83 9.24 31.69
C THR A 550 17.05 7.93 31.57
N THR A 551 16.53 7.45 32.67
CA THR A 551 15.63 6.28 32.73
C THR A 551 14.14 6.65 32.69
N GLY A 552 13.81 7.95 32.79
CA GLY A 552 12.46 8.49 32.79
C GLY A 552 12.04 9.03 31.41
N LEU A 553 11.73 10.32 31.36
CA LEU A 553 11.45 11.04 30.11
C LEU A 553 12.60 10.85 29.12
N THR A 554 12.28 10.40 27.91
CA THR A 554 13.22 10.36 26.79
C THR A 554 12.99 11.59 25.91
N ASP A 555 14.04 12.38 25.68
CA ASP A 555 14.03 13.53 24.76
C ASP A 555 15.41 13.58 24.09
N ILE A 556 15.64 12.68 23.15
CA ILE A 556 16.91 12.50 22.44
C ILE A 556 16.81 13.21 21.09
N ASP A 557 17.83 13.99 20.77
CA ASP A 557 18.10 14.54 19.43
C ASP A 557 19.61 14.47 19.17
N VAL A 558 20.02 13.57 18.29
CA VAL A 558 21.40 13.45 17.81
C VAL A 558 21.44 13.96 16.39
N GLU A 559 22.02 15.14 16.21
CA GLU A 559 22.22 15.77 14.92
C GLU A 559 23.54 15.31 14.30
N MET A 560 23.48 14.88 13.07
CA MET A 560 24.62 14.39 12.29
C MET A 560 24.70 15.11 10.95
N GLU A 561 25.92 15.35 10.48
CA GLU A 561 26.20 15.92 9.17
C GLU A 561 26.74 14.82 8.25
N TYR A 562 26.15 14.73 7.08
CA TYR A 562 26.58 13.85 5.99
C TYR A 562 27.27 14.65 4.90
N THR A 563 28.30 14.06 4.28
CA THR A 563 28.95 14.57 3.06
C THR A 563 29.32 13.39 2.17
N GLY A 564 28.86 13.40 0.92
CA GLY A 564 29.12 12.28 0.01
C GLY A 564 28.38 12.39 -1.32
N ALA A 565 27.78 11.33 -1.78
CA ALA A 565 26.95 11.30 -2.99
C ALA A 565 25.75 12.27 -2.89
N ALA A 566 25.09 12.54 -4.01
CA ALA A 566 23.89 13.38 -4.03
C ALA A 566 22.78 12.79 -3.16
N VAL A 567 22.01 13.66 -2.51
CA VAL A 567 20.89 13.30 -1.61
C VAL A 567 19.58 13.82 -2.18
N ILE A 568 18.52 13.04 -2.04
CA ILE A 568 17.13 13.50 -2.20
C ILE A 568 16.45 13.33 -0.85
N SER A 569 16.04 14.44 -0.22
CA SER A 569 15.40 14.40 1.12
C SER A 569 14.08 13.60 1.10
N PRO A 570 13.53 13.22 2.27
CA PRO A 570 12.21 12.56 2.37
C PRO A 570 11.07 13.32 1.68
N PHE A 571 11.26 14.64 1.49
CA PHE A 571 10.30 15.56 0.88
C PHE A 571 10.68 16.01 -0.54
N GLY A 572 11.64 15.34 -1.19
CA GLY A 572 11.98 15.56 -2.59
C GLY A 572 12.92 16.74 -2.89
N VAL A 573 13.56 17.32 -1.87
CA VAL A 573 14.59 18.35 -2.07
C VAL A 573 15.90 17.69 -2.49
N LYS A 574 16.48 18.17 -3.59
CA LYS A 574 17.72 17.63 -4.16
C LYS A 574 18.94 18.39 -3.68
N TYR A 575 19.91 17.69 -3.13
CA TYR A 575 21.21 18.20 -2.72
C TYR A 575 22.31 17.60 -3.62
N LYS A 576 23.20 18.44 -4.13
CA LYS A 576 24.30 17.98 -4.99
C LYS A 576 25.32 17.19 -4.18
N ALA A 577 26.04 16.30 -4.85
CA ALA A 577 27.18 15.60 -4.24
C ALA A 577 28.16 16.59 -3.60
N GLY A 578 28.68 16.23 -2.41
CA GLY A 578 29.57 17.08 -1.61
C GLY A 578 28.90 18.19 -0.82
N THR A 579 27.60 18.45 -0.99
CA THR A 579 26.86 19.40 -0.15
C THR A 579 26.60 18.77 1.22
N PRO A 580 26.96 19.47 2.34
CA PRO A 580 26.60 19.00 3.67
C PRO A 580 25.08 18.82 3.82
N TYR A 581 24.65 17.70 4.40
CA TYR A 581 23.26 17.39 4.66
C TYR A 581 23.09 16.99 6.13
N LEU A 582 22.20 17.66 6.86
CA LEU A 582 21.90 17.35 8.25
C LEU A 582 20.80 16.29 8.33
N PHE A 583 21.01 15.31 9.19
CA PHE A 583 20.02 14.29 9.51
C PHE A 583 20.08 13.97 11.01
N HIS A 584 18.99 13.40 11.55
CA HIS A 584 18.83 13.23 12.97
C HIS A 584 18.44 11.79 13.34
N TYR A 585 18.88 11.38 14.54
CA TYR A 585 18.18 10.35 15.30
C TYR A 585 17.40 11.04 16.41
N ARG A 586 16.07 10.89 16.40
CA ARG A 586 15.18 11.47 17.41
C ARG A 586 14.38 10.40 18.10
N GLU A 587 14.25 10.50 19.43
CA GLU A 587 13.39 9.66 20.24
C GLU A 587 12.76 10.50 21.34
N PHE A 588 11.42 10.53 21.38
CA PHE A 588 10.67 11.21 22.41
C PHE A 588 9.67 10.24 23.03
N ASN A 589 9.73 10.05 24.35
CA ASN A 589 8.79 9.22 25.09
C ASN A 589 8.57 9.78 26.50
N VAL A 590 7.32 10.02 26.85
CA VAL A 590 6.91 10.44 28.18
C VAL A 590 6.36 9.24 28.92
N PRO A 591 6.92 8.88 30.10
CA PRO A 591 6.33 7.86 30.93
C PRO A 591 4.89 8.23 31.31
N THR A 592 3.95 7.37 31.01
CA THR A 592 2.53 7.52 31.38
C THR A 592 2.10 6.36 32.27
N GLN A 593 1.12 6.63 33.15
CA GLN A 593 0.46 5.60 33.93
C GLN A 593 -1.05 5.88 33.85
N TRP A 594 -1.70 5.20 32.97
CA TRP A 594 -3.14 5.35 32.76
C TRP A 594 -3.94 4.62 33.81
N GLN A 595 -4.95 5.30 34.33
CA GLN A 595 -6.04 4.75 35.13
C GLN A 595 -7.26 4.71 34.23
N MET A 596 -7.81 3.52 33.94
CA MET A 596 -8.95 3.35 33.06
C MET A 596 -10.14 2.80 33.85
N GLN A 597 -11.28 3.48 33.78
CA GLN A 597 -12.56 3.10 34.36
C GLN A 597 -13.49 2.67 33.23
N TRP A 598 -14.20 1.56 33.44
CA TRP A 598 -15.10 0.96 32.46
C TRP A 598 -16.53 1.03 32.94
N PHE A 599 -17.43 1.39 32.08
CA PHE A 599 -18.87 1.53 32.31
C PHE A 599 -19.63 0.81 31.21
N THR A 600 -20.88 0.37 31.50
CA THR A 600 -21.81 -0.12 30.50
C THR A 600 -23.00 0.82 30.49
N PHE A 601 -23.40 1.30 29.31
CA PHE A 601 -24.55 2.17 29.13
C PHE A 601 -25.71 1.43 28.44
N ASP A 602 -26.92 1.96 28.59
CA ASP A 602 -28.14 1.46 27.97
C ASP A 602 -28.93 2.60 27.33
N ASP A 603 -30.17 2.33 26.92
CA ASP A 603 -30.99 3.33 26.25
C ASP A 603 -31.43 4.47 27.16
N THR A 604 -31.35 4.34 28.50
CA THR A 604 -31.72 5.37 29.45
C THR A 604 -30.61 6.39 29.74
N ASN A 605 -29.38 6.02 29.44
CA ASN A 605 -28.19 6.84 29.64
C ASN A 605 -27.25 6.83 28.40
N GLU A 606 -27.85 6.68 27.25
CA GLU A 606 -27.17 6.68 25.96
C GLU A 606 -26.53 8.05 25.67
N PRO A 607 -25.19 8.08 25.30
CA PRO A 607 -24.41 9.33 25.32
C PRO A 607 -24.88 10.43 24.36
N LEU A 608 -25.55 10.11 23.26
CA LEU A 608 -26.03 11.11 22.29
C LEU A 608 -27.44 11.62 22.56
N LYS A 609 -28.29 10.82 23.23
CA LYS A 609 -29.69 11.19 23.51
C LYS A 609 -29.92 11.64 24.95
N HIS A 610 -29.11 11.09 25.86
CA HIS A 610 -29.27 11.26 27.31
C HIS A 610 -27.97 11.71 27.97
N GLU A 611 -27.37 12.80 27.44
CA GLU A 611 -26.04 13.28 27.84
C GLU A 611 -25.87 13.51 29.35
N ALA A 612 -26.93 14.05 30.02
CA ALA A 612 -26.88 14.30 31.44
C ALA A 612 -26.80 13.02 32.27
N GLU A 613 -27.56 11.99 31.89
CA GLU A 613 -27.58 10.68 32.52
C GLU A 613 -26.29 9.93 32.22
N PHE A 614 -25.75 10.05 30.99
CA PHE A 614 -24.45 9.51 30.64
C PHE A 614 -23.31 10.13 31.47
N LYS A 615 -23.32 11.44 31.67
CA LYS A 615 -22.35 12.13 32.56
C LYS A 615 -22.43 11.63 34.00
N LYS A 616 -23.64 11.37 34.51
CA LYS A 616 -23.82 10.76 35.85
C LYS A 616 -23.27 9.31 35.89
N LEU A 617 -23.50 8.53 34.82
CA LEU A 617 -23.00 7.18 34.72
C LEU A 617 -21.47 7.16 34.82
N ILE A 618 -20.75 7.92 33.99
CA ILE A 618 -19.29 7.94 33.94
C ILE A 618 -18.62 8.63 35.14
N ALA A 619 -19.39 9.35 35.95
CA ALA A 619 -18.95 9.91 37.25
C ALA A 619 -19.22 8.95 38.41
N GLY A 620 -19.97 7.88 38.18
CA GLY A 620 -20.37 6.89 39.20
C GLY A 620 -19.36 5.80 39.41
N THR A 621 -19.81 4.66 39.92
CA THR A 621 -18.96 3.48 40.20
C THR A 621 -18.71 2.70 38.90
N PRO A 622 -17.44 2.51 38.49
CA PRO A 622 -17.10 1.72 37.30
C PRO A 622 -17.36 0.22 37.52
N VAL A 623 -17.77 -0.47 36.47
CA VAL A 623 -17.90 -1.95 36.49
C VAL A 623 -16.57 -2.67 36.50
N LYS A 624 -15.50 -1.99 36.07
CA LYS A 624 -14.12 -2.46 36.09
C LYS A 624 -13.15 -1.29 36.14
N THR A 625 -11.99 -1.50 36.74
CA THR A 625 -10.83 -0.62 36.63
C THR A 625 -9.64 -1.38 36.07
N SER A 626 -8.79 -0.71 35.32
CA SER A 626 -7.51 -1.25 34.86
C SER A 626 -6.46 -0.14 34.84
N THR A 627 -5.18 -0.55 34.81
CA THR A 627 -4.05 0.37 34.72
C THR A 627 -3.10 -0.09 33.63
N GLY A 628 -2.41 0.84 32.98
CA GLY A 628 -1.44 0.53 31.94
C GLY A 628 -0.47 1.66 31.64
N LYS A 629 0.68 1.32 31.08
CA LYS A 629 1.68 2.31 30.65
C LYS A 629 1.28 3.02 29.35
N LEU A 630 0.46 2.38 28.52
CA LEU A 630 -0.05 2.94 27.27
C LEU A 630 -1.58 2.97 27.34
N LEU A 631 -2.20 3.99 26.77
CA LEU A 631 -3.61 3.95 26.42
C LEU A 631 -3.69 3.45 24.97
N ALA A 632 -3.78 2.13 24.84
CA ALA A 632 -3.87 1.44 23.56
C ALA A 632 -4.68 0.15 23.78
N ASP A 633 -5.94 0.19 23.41
CA ASP A 633 -6.88 -0.92 23.55
C ASP A 633 -7.60 -1.22 22.24
N VAL A 634 -7.85 -2.51 22.00
CA VAL A 634 -8.73 -2.98 20.91
C VAL A 634 -9.89 -3.71 21.59
N PHE A 635 -11.09 -3.22 21.36
CA PHE A 635 -12.33 -3.80 21.84
C PHE A 635 -12.79 -4.94 20.91
N GLY A 636 -13.66 -5.82 21.38
CA GLY A 636 -14.14 -7.00 20.62
C GLY A 636 -13.72 -8.32 21.24
N LYS A 637 -12.91 -8.26 22.29
CA LYS A 637 -12.58 -9.42 23.13
C LYS A 637 -13.46 -9.45 24.38
N ASN A 638 -13.53 -10.59 25.02
CA ASN A 638 -14.22 -10.73 26.30
C ASN A 638 -13.44 -9.99 27.39
N PHE A 639 -13.91 -8.85 27.84
CA PHE A 639 -13.28 -8.03 28.89
C PHE A 639 -13.47 -8.54 30.31
N GLY A 640 -14.17 -9.65 30.49
CA GLY A 640 -14.47 -10.30 31.76
C GLY A 640 -15.95 -10.65 31.88
N LYS A 641 -16.29 -11.48 32.88
CA LYS A 641 -17.64 -12.05 33.05
C LYS A 641 -18.77 -11.04 33.22
N ASN A 642 -18.46 -9.79 33.57
CA ASN A 642 -19.46 -8.77 33.92
C ASN A 642 -19.44 -7.53 32.99
N ILE A 643 -18.75 -7.57 31.86
CA ILE A 643 -18.72 -6.46 30.92
C ILE A 643 -19.41 -6.90 29.63
N ALA A 644 -20.42 -6.14 29.21
CA ALA A 644 -21.08 -6.32 27.92
C ALA A 644 -20.04 -6.18 26.78
N ARG A 645 -20.29 -6.82 25.64
CA ARG A 645 -19.44 -6.64 24.45
C ARG A 645 -19.75 -5.35 23.70
N GLN A 646 -20.92 -4.79 23.91
CA GLN A 646 -21.47 -3.61 23.24
C GLN A 646 -21.90 -2.57 24.27
N LYS A 647 -22.07 -1.32 23.86
CA LYS A 647 -22.51 -0.21 24.71
C LYS A 647 -21.59 -0.02 25.92
N ILE A 648 -20.28 0.14 25.64
CA ILE A 648 -19.22 0.33 26.64
C ILE A 648 -18.80 1.80 26.62
N ALA A 649 -18.58 2.38 27.80
CA ALA A 649 -17.89 3.65 27.94
C ALA A 649 -16.61 3.47 28.77
N THR A 650 -15.59 4.27 28.46
CA THR A 650 -14.35 4.33 29.25
C THR A 650 -14.01 5.75 29.63
N VAL A 651 -13.46 5.91 30.84
CA VAL A 651 -12.82 7.14 31.30
C VAL A 651 -11.40 6.82 31.68
N SER A 652 -10.44 7.38 30.97
CA SER A 652 -9.02 7.12 31.14
C SER A 652 -8.32 8.41 31.55
N THR A 653 -7.50 8.34 32.63
CA THR A 653 -6.72 9.47 33.10
C THR A 653 -5.26 9.13 33.27
N SER A 654 -4.38 10.08 32.99
CA SER A 654 -2.94 9.97 33.25
C SER A 654 -2.36 11.34 33.54
N GLU A 655 -1.35 11.41 34.40
CA GLU A 655 -0.50 12.58 34.54
C GLU A 655 0.70 12.46 33.63
N ILE A 656 1.08 13.56 32.99
CA ILE A 656 2.31 13.68 32.21
C ILE A 656 3.14 14.86 32.74
N ASN A 657 4.46 14.75 32.58
CA ASN A 657 5.37 15.86 32.87
C ASN A 657 6.29 16.06 31.67
N VAL A 658 6.16 17.21 30.98
CA VAL A 658 6.77 17.45 29.68
C VAL A 658 7.62 18.72 29.67
N PRO A 659 8.72 18.78 28.90
CA PRO A 659 9.46 20.00 28.63
C PRO A 659 8.59 21.08 27.97
N ALA A 660 8.97 22.35 28.08
CA ALA A 660 8.31 23.42 27.36
C ALA A 660 8.52 23.23 25.84
N ALA A 661 7.46 22.89 25.11
CA ALA A 661 7.48 22.70 23.66
C ALA A 661 6.07 22.75 23.05
N THR A 662 6.00 22.72 21.73
CA THR A 662 4.78 22.43 20.97
C THR A 662 4.64 20.92 20.83
N TYR A 663 3.43 20.42 21.05
CA TYR A 663 3.10 19.00 21.00
C TYR A 663 1.95 18.75 20.06
N ARG A 664 1.98 17.62 19.35
CA ARG A 664 0.82 17.03 18.68
C ARG A 664 0.25 15.97 19.63
N LEU A 665 -1.00 16.18 20.07
CA LEU A 665 -1.78 15.17 20.78
C LEU A 665 -2.67 14.48 19.77
N GLY A 666 -2.56 13.16 19.65
CA GLY A 666 -3.38 12.36 18.77
C GLY A 666 -4.27 11.42 19.57
N ILE A 667 -5.50 11.22 19.13
CA ILE A 667 -6.43 10.21 19.66
C ILE A 667 -7.07 9.45 18.50
N SER A 668 -6.94 8.13 18.52
CA SER A 668 -7.62 7.23 17.59
C SER A 668 -8.71 6.48 18.34
N ALA A 669 -9.93 6.55 17.85
CA ALA A 669 -11.07 5.84 18.40
C ALA A 669 -12.07 5.48 17.30
N SER A 670 -12.60 4.25 17.33
CA SER A 670 -13.56 3.79 16.31
C SER A 670 -14.88 4.55 16.34
N GLU A 671 -15.30 5.00 17.52
CA GLU A 671 -16.55 5.71 17.69
C GLU A 671 -16.33 7.01 18.49
N LEU A 672 -17.18 7.34 19.43
CA LEU A 672 -17.21 8.65 20.11
C LEU A 672 -16.05 8.83 21.08
N VAL A 673 -15.34 9.95 20.99
CA VAL A 673 -14.22 10.27 21.92
C VAL A 673 -14.11 11.77 22.20
N LYS A 674 -13.74 12.09 23.44
CA LYS A 674 -13.34 13.43 23.90
C LYS A 674 -12.00 13.35 24.64
N LEU A 675 -11.11 14.30 24.38
CA LEU A 675 -9.82 14.42 25.06
C LEU A 675 -9.70 15.77 25.73
N TYR A 676 -9.33 15.75 27.00
CA TYR A 676 -9.16 16.93 27.83
C TYR A 676 -7.71 17.03 28.33
N VAL A 677 -7.22 18.26 28.44
CA VAL A 677 -5.96 18.61 29.09
C VAL A 677 -6.29 19.58 30.23
N ASP A 678 -5.95 19.26 31.46
CA ASP A 678 -6.25 20.04 32.67
C ASP A 678 -7.72 20.44 32.77
N GLY A 679 -8.63 19.54 32.41
CA GLY A 679 -10.07 19.72 32.39
C GLY A 679 -10.60 20.52 31.18
N LYS A 680 -9.74 21.08 30.33
CA LYS A 680 -10.17 21.79 29.11
C LYS A 680 -10.29 20.81 27.95
N LEU A 681 -11.43 20.82 27.23
CA LEU A 681 -11.65 20.03 26.02
C LEU A 681 -10.68 20.49 24.92
N VAL A 682 -9.91 19.56 24.37
CA VAL A 682 -8.89 19.80 23.34
C VAL A 682 -9.26 19.12 22.03
N ILE A 683 -9.74 17.88 22.08
CA ILE A 683 -10.22 17.13 20.92
C ILE A 683 -11.63 16.62 21.20
N GLU A 684 -12.53 16.81 20.25
CA GLU A 684 -13.86 16.25 20.24
C GLU A 684 -14.14 15.54 18.93
N ASN A 685 -14.53 14.28 19.02
CA ASN A 685 -15.07 13.49 17.94
C ASN A 685 -16.32 12.77 18.45
N TRP A 686 -17.37 13.57 18.76
CA TRP A 686 -18.62 13.16 19.39
C TRP A 686 -19.80 13.42 18.47
N ASP A 687 -19.67 12.90 17.19
CA ASP A 687 -20.64 13.12 16.12
C ASP A 687 -21.43 11.83 15.85
N PRO A 688 -22.79 11.88 15.83
CA PRO A 688 -23.63 10.75 15.43
C PRO A 688 -23.30 10.15 14.05
N ALA A 689 -22.78 10.97 13.14
CA ALA A 689 -22.37 10.50 11.82
C ALA A 689 -21.27 9.45 11.87
N LYS A 690 -20.42 9.47 12.90
CA LYS A 690 -19.37 8.48 13.14
C LYS A 690 -19.88 7.06 13.37
N LEU A 691 -21.07 6.90 13.92
CA LEU A 691 -21.68 5.58 14.14
C LEU A 691 -22.07 4.88 12.84
N LYS A 692 -22.04 5.61 11.72
CA LYS A 692 -22.36 5.10 10.37
C LYS A 692 -21.13 4.99 9.46
N ASN A 693 -20.03 5.59 9.87
CA ASN A 693 -18.82 5.66 9.05
C ASN A 693 -17.59 5.55 9.94
N ASP A 694 -16.88 4.44 9.86
CA ASP A 694 -15.67 4.12 10.61
C ASP A 694 -14.38 4.68 9.99
N GLU A 695 -14.50 5.58 9.02
CA GLU A 695 -13.39 6.04 8.19
C GLU A 695 -12.57 7.18 8.80
N ASP A 696 -13.12 7.97 9.74
CA ASP A 696 -12.44 9.09 10.40
C ASP A 696 -12.14 8.76 11.86
N ASN A 697 -11.23 7.82 12.06
CA ASN A 697 -10.93 7.24 13.36
C ASN A 697 -9.82 7.96 14.12
N HIS A 698 -9.19 8.99 13.54
CA HIS A 698 -8.11 9.75 14.17
C HIS A 698 -8.38 11.25 14.18
N LYS A 699 -8.10 11.89 15.30
CA LYS A 699 -8.04 13.36 15.44
C LYS A 699 -6.78 13.76 16.17
N ASP A 700 -6.21 14.88 15.77
CA ASP A 700 -5.09 15.49 16.46
C ASP A 700 -5.30 16.97 16.78
N ALA A 701 -4.55 17.46 17.76
CA ALA A 701 -4.50 18.87 18.13
C ALA A 701 -3.04 19.28 18.43
N ILE A 702 -2.68 20.47 17.99
CA ILE A 702 -1.38 21.08 18.27
C ILE A 702 -1.52 22.02 19.44
N ILE A 703 -0.76 21.75 20.51
CA ILE A 703 -0.85 22.49 21.79
C ILE A 703 0.55 22.77 22.36
N LYS A 704 0.70 23.88 23.06
CA LYS A 704 1.89 24.20 23.85
C LYS A 704 1.73 23.68 25.26
N LEU A 705 2.65 22.86 25.74
CA LEU A 705 2.66 22.31 27.08
C LEU A 705 4.02 22.58 27.77
N SER A 706 4.01 22.64 29.10
CA SER A 706 5.20 22.78 29.93
C SER A 706 4.93 22.33 31.36
N GLY A 707 5.71 21.39 31.89
CA GLY A 707 5.55 20.88 33.24
C GLY A 707 4.47 19.77 33.34
N ARG A 708 3.77 19.74 34.50
CA ARG A 708 2.76 18.70 34.78
C ARG A 708 1.40 19.05 34.22
N HIS A 709 0.77 18.06 33.58
CA HIS A 709 -0.58 18.16 33.04
C HIS A 709 -1.35 16.87 33.30
N THR A 710 -2.66 16.99 33.47
CA THR A 710 -3.58 15.86 33.54
C THR A 710 -4.25 15.66 32.20
N ILE A 711 -4.11 14.47 31.64
CA ILE A 711 -4.81 14.06 30.43
C ILE A 711 -6.00 13.19 30.84
N ARG A 712 -7.18 13.51 30.30
CA ARG A 712 -8.40 12.71 30.47
C ARG A 712 -9.00 12.38 29.10
N VAL A 713 -9.35 11.13 28.89
CA VAL A 713 -10.02 10.64 27.67
C VAL A 713 -11.33 10.00 28.07
N GLU A 714 -12.41 10.43 27.43
CA GLU A 714 -13.74 9.84 27.54
C GLU A 714 -14.10 9.21 26.19
N GLN A 715 -14.55 7.96 26.21
CA GLN A 715 -14.95 7.23 25.00
C GLN A 715 -16.29 6.55 25.23
N ALA A 716 -17.12 6.46 24.16
CA ALA A 716 -18.29 5.61 24.13
C ALA A 716 -18.28 4.75 22.84
N GLN A 717 -18.49 3.46 23.02
CA GLN A 717 -18.45 2.43 21.98
C GLN A 717 -19.78 1.68 21.95
N TYR A 718 -20.51 1.74 20.83
CA TYR A 718 -21.81 1.09 20.64
C TYR A 718 -21.65 -0.34 20.11
N GLY A 719 -20.72 -0.54 19.17
CA GLY A 719 -20.44 -1.82 18.56
C GLY A 719 -19.64 -2.77 19.45
N ASP A 720 -19.48 -4.00 19.00
CA ASP A 720 -18.72 -5.04 19.67
C ASP A 720 -17.21 -5.04 19.30
N TYR A 721 -16.82 -4.21 18.32
CA TYR A 721 -15.44 -4.03 17.89
C TYR A 721 -15.09 -2.54 17.89
N GLY A 722 -13.90 -2.21 18.35
CA GLY A 722 -13.40 -0.84 18.36
C GLY A 722 -11.98 -0.72 18.84
N MET A 723 -11.43 0.47 18.75
CA MET A 723 -10.10 0.82 19.24
C MET A 723 -10.12 2.11 20.03
N LEU A 724 -9.12 2.28 20.89
CA LEU A 724 -8.77 3.53 21.57
C LEU A 724 -7.27 3.61 21.71
N ASN A 725 -6.64 4.63 21.10
CA ASN A 725 -5.21 4.90 21.22
C ASN A 725 -4.92 6.37 21.47
N PHE A 726 -4.05 6.68 22.40
CA PHE A 726 -3.53 8.02 22.65
C PHE A 726 -2.08 8.14 22.23
N ARG A 727 -1.71 9.29 21.66
CA ARG A 727 -0.34 9.60 21.24
C ARG A 727 0.04 11.03 21.64
N LEU A 728 1.29 11.20 22.03
CA LEU A 728 1.91 12.48 22.30
C LEU A 728 3.25 12.57 21.56
N GLU A 729 3.35 13.52 20.65
CA GLU A 729 4.56 13.80 19.88
C GLU A 729 5.09 15.19 20.21
N LYS A 730 6.39 15.33 20.32
CA LYS A 730 7.07 16.61 20.38
C LYS A 730 7.42 17.10 18.97
N MET A 731 6.93 18.29 18.61
CA MET A 731 7.14 18.89 17.31
C MET A 731 8.49 19.66 17.25
#